data_af869b49be58474a195fe6d50c099753
#
_entry.id   af869b49be58474a195fe6d50c099753
#
_cell.length_a   1.000
_cell.length_b   1.000
_cell.length_c   1.000
_cell.angle_alpha   90.00
_cell.angle_beta   90.00
_cell.angle_gamma   90.00
#
_symmetry.space_group_name_H-M   'P 1'
#
loop_
_entity.id
_entity.type
_entity.pdbx_description
1 polymer ?
#
loop_
_entity_poly.entity_id
_entity_poly.type
_entity_poly.pdbx_seq_one_letter_code
_entity_poly.pdbx_strand_id
1 'polypeptide(L)'
;MKAVILAGGAGTRLQPLTTELPKPMVSLFGKPVLEHILLLLRKNGVEEAAITLHYLPEAVTGYFGDGSRWGMRLEYFYEEQPLGTAGGVKACRDFLGQEDFIVISGDCVCDFDLADCARLHRERRAEATLLLHRVAEPLEYGLVRTDEEGRVTAFVEKPGWGQVFTDQVNTGVYLLSPAVLDRVPDGRSFDFSKDLFPQLLRDKRPLYGQVPRGYWRDMGECGTYLQTVVDALDGKVILDLGLPQRGDGIWSAAPLDESAEVTAPCWIGPEVQLGPWSKLGPHTVLERGATVGRESVLRRTVVMGAAVGAESQLEGAILCPNARVGDGCSLYPGAVVGANATVGDHGVLRPQVRVWPGLQVKAGSRLTASLVSGPGPGGLVFDDDGIISGLIGGDLGPELVLDLGSALAEESGQVAVGWSGGPGAETLALAAAAGVTAAGGWVVDHDGVSPAAASWMGEFYGLTGGLFLQQQGDRLHLYCFGPQGQLLSRDRQRKLESTLLRRSLRRPPAQRMGGRRALANVSESYLAAAVQAAGPAGSHPVAAAVPEEGGELLASGLEWLGCQVSRSQQKGVPVFAARQGGRELAVWTEQVAPLSREEVLLLTCLALLEAGERVIALPPEAPAAAERLIHSLDGQVKRGPWVGRQRCLGDALFAACLIVRQLQHSGQPLTELVRQLPGCRVQRRVIPLHGGRSAVMGALSKRFPDARRMEHGMRVDLEGGSVWVAPAGNQEALRLAAEGPEAEIARELCDFMAREASQWDRL
;
A
#
# COMPACT_ATOMS: atom_id res chain seq x y z
N MET A 1 0.77 38.72 5.90
CA MET A 1 0.85 37.26 6.20
C MET A 1 1.52 36.58 5.02
N LYS A 2 2.53 35.74 5.25
CA LYS A 2 3.27 35.00 4.23
C LYS A 2 2.78 33.55 4.11
N ALA A 3 3.19 32.85 3.08
CA ALA A 3 2.88 31.43 2.92
C ALA A 3 4.13 30.59 2.64
N VAL A 4 4.10 29.32 3.00
CA VAL A 4 5.03 28.28 2.54
C VAL A 4 4.27 27.23 1.78
N ILE A 5 4.70 26.95 0.56
CA ILE A 5 4.13 25.91 -0.29
C ILE A 5 5.09 24.73 -0.31
N LEU A 6 4.60 23.56 0.14
CA LEU A 6 5.37 22.32 0.17
C LEU A 6 5.32 21.63 -1.19
N ALA A 7 6.38 21.75 -1.98
CA ALA A 7 6.43 21.28 -3.36
C ALA A 7 7.56 20.24 -3.64
N GLY A 8 8.15 19.66 -2.60
CA GLY A 8 9.27 18.70 -2.73
C GLY A 8 8.89 17.27 -3.13
N GLY A 9 7.62 16.92 -3.21
CA GLY A 9 7.15 15.56 -3.43
C GLY A 9 7.30 15.06 -4.88
N ALA A 10 7.80 13.83 -5.09
CA ALA A 10 7.96 13.21 -6.40
C ALA A 10 6.64 12.68 -7.05
N GLY A 11 5.54 12.56 -6.32
CA GLY A 11 4.22 12.21 -6.86
C GLY A 11 4.11 10.83 -7.52
N THR A 12 4.76 9.80 -7.00
CA THR A 12 4.89 8.48 -7.64
C THR A 12 3.57 7.76 -7.94
N ARG A 13 2.52 7.98 -7.15
CA ARG A 13 1.19 7.39 -7.38
C ARG A 13 0.48 7.98 -8.62
N LEU A 14 0.87 9.20 -9.03
CA LEU A 14 0.38 9.86 -10.25
C LEU A 14 1.11 9.41 -11.52
N GLN A 15 2.20 8.65 -11.43
CA GLN A 15 2.88 8.16 -12.63
C GLN A 15 1.91 7.41 -13.57
N PRO A 16 2.05 7.63 -14.90
CA PRO A 16 3.17 8.27 -15.59
C PRO A 16 3.09 9.80 -15.76
N LEU A 17 2.08 10.50 -15.21
CA LEU A 17 1.96 11.96 -15.34
C LEU A 17 3.15 12.72 -14.72
N THR A 18 3.72 12.17 -13.64
CA THR A 18 4.79 12.77 -12.84
C THR A 18 6.15 12.14 -13.09
N THR A 19 6.34 11.41 -14.18
CA THR A 19 7.65 10.82 -14.51
C THR A 19 8.67 11.90 -14.90
N GLU A 20 8.24 12.93 -15.62
CA GLU A 20 9.07 14.01 -16.14
C GLU A 20 8.76 15.37 -15.52
N LEU A 21 7.78 15.43 -14.61
CA LEU A 21 7.31 16.65 -13.95
C LEU A 21 7.14 16.40 -12.45
N PRO A 22 7.45 17.38 -11.58
CA PRO A 22 7.08 17.29 -10.17
C PRO A 22 5.56 17.43 -10.01
N LYS A 23 5.00 16.79 -9.00
CA LYS A 23 3.54 16.72 -8.75
C LYS A 23 2.83 18.09 -8.81
N PRO A 24 3.37 19.18 -8.24
CA PRO A 24 2.75 20.51 -8.31
C PRO A 24 2.65 21.10 -9.73
N MET A 25 3.42 20.55 -10.68
CA MET A 25 3.44 20.99 -12.08
C MET A 25 2.49 20.22 -12.99
N VAL A 26 1.74 19.25 -12.46
CA VAL A 26 0.71 18.54 -13.24
C VAL A 26 -0.33 19.57 -13.71
N SER A 27 -0.66 19.50 -15.01
CA SER A 27 -1.61 20.43 -15.63
C SER A 27 -3.04 20.17 -15.16
N LEU A 28 -3.76 21.24 -14.86
CA LEU A 28 -5.20 21.26 -14.59
C LEU A 28 -5.79 22.44 -15.36
N PHE A 29 -6.53 22.16 -16.44
CA PHE A 29 -7.05 23.18 -17.37
C PHE A 29 -5.97 24.08 -17.99
N GLY A 30 -4.84 23.49 -18.39
CA GLY A 30 -3.73 24.19 -19.02
C GLY A 30 -2.86 25.03 -18.07
N LYS A 31 -3.11 24.96 -16.75
CA LYS A 31 -2.30 25.62 -15.71
C LYS A 31 -1.74 24.55 -14.76
N PRO A 32 -0.49 24.68 -14.25
CA PRO A 32 -0.01 23.82 -13.17
C PRO A 32 -0.88 23.93 -11.92
N VAL A 33 -1.03 22.84 -11.16
CA VAL A 33 -1.74 22.87 -9.87
C VAL A 33 -1.21 23.95 -8.95
N LEU A 34 0.11 24.13 -8.89
CA LEU A 34 0.76 25.17 -8.10
C LEU A 34 0.29 26.58 -8.49
N GLU A 35 -0.06 26.82 -9.76
CA GLU A 35 -0.64 28.10 -10.19
C GLU A 35 -1.99 28.37 -9.54
N HIS A 36 -2.86 27.35 -9.48
CA HIS A 36 -4.15 27.46 -8.79
C HIS A 36 -3.98 27.79 -7.31
N ILE A 37 -2.93 27.23 -6.66
CA ILE A 37 -2.60 27.53 -5.26
C ILE A 37 -2.13 28.96 -5.10
N LEU A 38 -1.26 29.46 -6.00
CA LEU A 38 -0.81 30.87 -5.97
C LEU A 38 -2.00 31.84 -6.16
N LEU A 39 -2.91 31.54 -7.07
CA LEU A 39 -4.11 32.34 -7.28
C LEU A 39 -5.03 32.34 -6.05
N LEU A 40 -5.19 31.19 -5.37
CA LEU A 40 -5.91 31.10 -4.10
C LEU A 40 -5.26 31.97 -3.02
N LEU A 41 -3.95 31.85 -2.83
CA LEU A 41 -3.18 32.63 -1.84
C LEU A 41 -3.30 34.13 -2.14
N ARG A 42 -3.13 34.53 -3.38
CA ARG A 42 -3.25 35.93 -3.80
C ARG A 42 -4.65 36.50 -3.54
N LYS A 43 -5.70 35.72 -3.88
CA LYS A 43 -7.11 36.07 -3.60
C LYS A 43 -7.35 36.32 -2.10
N ASN A 44 -6.64 35.59 -1.23
CA ASN A 44 -6.73 35.71 0.23
C ASN A 44 -5.70 36.71 0.82
N GLY A 45 -5.11 37.61 0.00
CA GLY A 45 -4.25 38.68 0.46
C GLY A 45 -2.82 38.29 0.83
N VAL A 46 -2.35 37.12 0.37
CA VAL A 46 -0.94 36.72 0.49
C VAL A 46 -0.17 37.26 -0.70
N GLU A 47 0.90 38.00 -0.45
CA GLU A 47 1.73 38.65 -1.49
C GLU A 47 3.12 38.03 -1.59
N GLU A 48 3.57 37.31 -0.56
CA GLU A 48 4.87 36.66 -0.52
C GLU A 48 4.72 35.18 -0.17
N ALA A 49 5.37 34.28 -0.94
CA ALA A 49 5.38 32.86 -0.67
C ALA A 49 6.77 32.25 -0.82
N ALA A 50 7.14 31.38 0.11
CA ALA A 50 8.27 30.48 -0.01
C ALA A 50 7.79 29.16 -0.64
N ILE A 51 8.61 28.56 -1.51
CA ILE A 51 8.34 27.26 -2.12
C ILE A 51 9.49 26.32 -1.79
N THR A 52 9.21 25.23 -1.07
CA THR A 52 10.21 24.20 -0.80
C THR A 52 10.29 23.22 -1.96
N LEU A 53 11.50 22.94 -2.44
CA LEU A 53 11.76 22.15 -3.65
C LEU A 53 12.77 21.05 -3.36
N HIS A 54 12.55 19.87 -3.94
CA HIS A 54 13.51 18.76 -3.90
C HIS A 54 13.58 18.03 -5.25
N TYR A 55 12.44 17.60 -5.78
CA TYR A 55 12.36 16.83 -7.03
C TYR A 55 12.12 17.77 -8.23
N LEU A 56 13.00 17.70 -9.24
CA LEU A 56 12.96 18.50 -10.49
C LEU A 56 12.68 20.01 -10.26
N PRO A 57 13.47 20.69 -9.42
CA PRO A 57 13.20 22.06 -9.02
C PRO A 57 13.21 23.05 -10.19
N GLU A 58 13.98 22.80 -11.24
CA GLU A 58 14.09 23.65 -12.42
C GLU A 58 12.75 23.81 -13.17
N ALA A 59 11.92 22.78 -13.15
CA ALA A 59 10.59 22.83 -13.77
C ALA A 59 9.67 23.85 -13.08
N VAL A 60 9.79 23.99 -11.76
CA VAL A 60 9.03 24.97 -10.98
C VAL A 60 9.61 26.36 -11.14
N THR A 61 10.91 26.52 -10.90
CA THR A 61 11.57 27.84 -10.96
C THR A 61 11.55 28.44 -12.37
N GLY A 62 11.69 27.60 -13.41
CA GLY A 62 11.63 28.03 -14.80
C GLY A 62 10.23 28.52 -15.22
N TYR A 63 9.17 27.97 -14.65
CA TYR A 63 7.80 28.38 -14.95
C TYR A 63 7.37 29.63 -14.18
N PHE A 64 7.66 29.68 -12.87
CA PHE A 64 7.13 30.71 -11.98
C PHE A 64 8.07 31.92 -11.82
N GLY A 65 9.37 31.78 -12.11
CA GLY A 65 10.33 32.88 -11.98
C GLY A 65 10.29 33.53 -10.59
N ASP A 66 10.24 34.87 -10.53
CA ASP A 66 10.13 35.63 -9.29
C ASP A 66 8.69 35.79 -8.76
N GLY A 67 7.69 35.26 -9.48
CA GLY A 67 6.27 35.37 -9.13
C GLY A 67 5.57 36.64 -9.55
N SER A 68 6.27 37.62 -10.11
CA SER A 68 5.70 38.93 -10.51
C SER A 68 4.53 38.82 -11.49
N ARG A 69 4.55 37.82 -12.36
CA ARG A 69 3.44 37.52 -13.29
C ARG A 69 2.11 37.26 -12.57
N TRP A 70 2.13 36.74 -11.36
CA TRP A 70 0.95 36.47 -10.52
C TRP A 70 0.71 37.54 -9.47
N GLY A 71 1.49 38.65 -9.50
CA GLY A 71 1.42 39.72 -8.50
C GLY A 71 1.89 39.28 -7.11
N MET A 72 2.80 38.31 -7.05
CA MET A 72 3.39 37.76 -5.84
C MET A 72 4.91 37.83 -5.91
N ARG A 73 5.58 37.76 -4.76
CA ARG A 73 7.02 37.54 -4.63
C ARG A 73 7.27 36.13 -4.18
N LEU A 74 8.02 35.37 -4.97
CA LEU A 74 8.34 33.96 -4.68
C LEU A 74 9.80 33.83 -4.27
N GLU A 75 10.06 33.04 -3.23
CA GLU A 75 11.39 32.66 -2.78
C GLU A 75 11.49 31.14 -2.73
N TYR A 76 12.60 30.55 -3.25
CA TYR A 76 12.75 29.11 -3.41
C TYR A 76 13.76 28.55 -2.42
N PHE A 77 13.36 27.48 -1.73
CA PHE A 77 14.18 26.78 -0.74
C PHE A 77 14.45 25.36 -1.22
N TYR A 78 15.72 25.05 -1.45
CA TYR A 78 16.13 23.75 -1.98
C TYR A 78 16.51 22.80 -0.85
N GLU A 79 15.92 21.62 -0.83
CA GLU A 79 16.25 20.55 0.11
C GLU A 79 17.26 19.60 -0.55
N GLU A 80 18.52 19.58 -0.10
CA GLU A 80 19.53 18.61 -0.56
C GLU A 80 19.16 17.19 -0.11
N GLN A 81 18.56 17.06 1.05
CA GLN A 81 17.99 15.84 1.59
C GLN A 81 16.58 16.11 2.10
N PRO A 82 15.66 15.13 2.02
CA PRO A 82 14.30 15.32 2.51
C PRO A 82 14.28 15.67 4.00
N LEU A 83 13.93 16.90 4.32
CA LEU A 83 13.84 17.39 5.70
C LEU A 83 12.50 17.07 6.37
N GLY A 84 11.58 16.44 5.66
CA GLY A 84 10.20 16.26 6.12
C GLY A 84 9.41 17.57 6.04
N THR A 85 8.09 17.49 6.20
CA THR A 85 7.21 18.63 5.95
C THR A 85 7.45 19.83 6.90
N ALA A 86 7.67 19.56 8.19
CA ALA A 86 7.95 20.63 9.15
C ALA A 86 9.41 21.11 9.08
N GLY A 87 10.36 20.24 8.76
CA GLY A 87 11.76 20.59 8.56
C GLY A 87 11.95 21.51 7.36
N GLY A 88 11.25 21.25 6.23
CA GLY A 88 11.25 22.12 5.06
C GLY A 88 10.71 23.54 5.39
N VAL A 89 9.62 23.63 6.17
CA VAL A 89 9.09 24.93 6.63
C VAL A 89 10.07 25.63 7.59
N LYS A 90 10.75 24.88 8.45
CA LYS A 90 11.78 25.44 9.34
C LYS A 90 12.91 26.11 8.56
N ALA A 91 13.31 25.54 7.42
CA ALA A 91 14.33 26.13 6.54
C ALA A 91 13.91 27.50 6.00
N CYS A 92 12.62 27.81 5.92
CA CYS A 92 12.08 29.10 5.49
C CYS A 92 11.96 30.13 6.63
N ARG A 93 12.49 29.87 7.83
CA ARG A 93 12.26 30.68 9.03
C ARG A 93 12.62 32.16 8.85
N ASP A 94 13.76 32.44 8.25
CA ASP A 94 14.24 33.84 8.05
C ASP A 94 13.31 34.60 7.09
N PHE A 95 12.80 33.93 6.06
CA PHE A 95 11.79 34.48 5.17
C PHE A 95 10.48 34.77 5.92
N LEU A 96 10.03 33.88 6.77
CA LEU A 96 8.74 33.97 7.48
C LEU A 96 8.71 35.12 8.51
N GLY A 97 9.81 35.36 9.22
CA GLY A 97 9.88 36.37 10.26
C GLY A 97 9.09 36.02 11.52
N GLN A 98 8.34 36.97 12.08
CA GLN A 98 7.66 36.85 13.37
C GLN A 98 6.11 36.86 13.26
N GLU A 99 5.56 36.83 12.05
CA GLU A 99 4.12 36.87 11.85
C GLU A 99 3.57 35.44 11.67
N ASP A 100 2.29 35.25 11.99
CA ASP A 100 1.56 34.04 11.63
C ASP A 100 1.60 33.83 10.13
N PHE A 101 1.73 32.59 9.71
CA PHE A 101 1.89 32.22 8.31
C PHE A 101 1.05 31.00 7.92
N ILE A 102 0.82 30.87 6.61
CA ILE A 102 0.13 29.73 6.02
C ILE A 102 1.15 28.69 5.55
N VAL A 103 0.87 27.43 5.79
CA VAL A 103 1.51 26.29 5.11
C VAL A 103 0.46 25.61 4.25
N ILE A 104 0.79 25.33 2.99
CA ILE A 104 -0.11 24.61 2.08
C ILE A 104 0.64 23.57 1.28
N SER A 105 0.07 22.39 1.14
CA SER A 105 0.61 21.33 0.28
C SER A 105 0.49 21.73 -1.19
N GLY A 106 1.58 21.62 -1.96
CA GLY A 106 1.66 22.03 -3.37
C GLY A 106 0.93 21.12 -4.36
N ASP A 107 0.20 20.14 -3.87
CA ASP A 107 -0.45 19.09 -4.64
C ASP A 107 -1.96 18.96 -4.34
N CYS A 108 -2.53 19.87 -3.60
CA CYS A 108 -3.97 19.90 -3.33
C CYS A 108 -4.69 20.96 -4.17
N VAL A 109 -5.96 20.73 -4.42
CA VAL A 109 -6.89 21.69 -4.99
C VAL A 109 -7.92 22.06 -3.94
N CYS A 110 -8.04 23.34 -3.62
CA CYS A 110 -9.03 23.82 -2.68
C CYS A 110 -9.45 25.27 -2.99
N ASP A 111 -10.59 25.69 -2.45
CA ASP A 111 -11.13 27.05 -2.57
C ASP A 111 -11.51 27.66 -1.22
N PHE A 112 -10.81 27.28 -0.15
CA PHE A 112 -11.04 27.75 1.19
C PHE A 112 -10.89 29.27 1.33
N ASP A 113 -11.71 29.87 2.22
CA ASP A 113 -11.50 31.23 2.71
C ASP A 113 -10.40 31.24 3.78
N LEU A 114 -9.15 31.39 3.32
CA LEU A 114 -7.98 31.40 4.19
C LEU A 114 -7.92 32.64 5.07
N ALA A 115 -8.52 33.76 4.66
CA ALA A 115 -8.57 34.99 5.43
C ALA A 115 -9.46 34.82 6.68
N ASP A 116 -10.62 34.18 6.55
CA ASP A 116 -11.48 33.84 7.68
C ASP A 116 -10.81 32.83 8.62
N CYS A 117 -10.14 31.83 8.06
CA CYS A 117 -9.36 30.86 8.84
C CYS A 117 -8.26 31.55 9.67
N ALA A 118 -7.53 32.51 9.07
CA ALA A 118 -6.49 33.28 9.77
C ALA A 118 -7.06 34.19 10.87
N ARG A 119 -8.24 34.74 10.66
CA ARG A 119 -8.93 35.51 11.71
C ARG A 119 -9.22 34.64 12.93
N LEU A 120 -9.81 33.45 12.73
CA LEU A 120 -10.12 32.50 13.80
C LEU A 120 -8.86 31.98 14.51
N HIS A 121 -7.78 31.73 13.77
CA HIS A 121 -6.49 31.33 14.34
C HIS A 121 -5.99 32.37 15.38
N ARG A 122 -6.02 33.64 14.99
CA ARG A 122 -5.59 34.77 15.87
C ARG A 122 -6.54 34.97 17.07
N GLU A 123 -7.86 34.92 16.87
CA GLU A 123 -8.86 35.04 17.93
C GLU A 123 -8.66 33.97 19.01
N ARG A 124 -8.33 32.74 18.60
CA ARG A 124 -8.05 31.63 19.52
C ARG A 124 -6.65 31.64 20.11
N ARG A 125 -5.77 32.56 19.66
CA ARG A 125 -4.35 32.58 20.01
C ARG A 125 -3.72 31.20 19.84
N ALA A 126 -4.01 30.56 18.72
CA ALA A 126 -3.55 29.22 18.42
C ALA A 126 -2.04 29.22 18.11
N GLU A 127 -1.33 28.17 18.51
CA GLU A 127 0.02 27.90 18.00
C GLU A 127 -0.04 27.25 16.62
N ALA A 128 -1.02 26.37 16.42
CA ALA A 128 -1.31 25.76 15.13
C ALA A 128 -2.81 25.58 14.95
N THR A 129 -3.30 25.84 13.74
CA THR A 129 -4.66 25.54 13.29
C THR A 129 -4.58 24.68 12.03
N LEU A 130 -5.13 23.48 12.11
CA LEU A 130 -5.25 22.55 11.01
C LEU A 130 -6.56 22.80 10.28
N LEU A 131 -6.51 23.00 8.97
CA LEU A 131 -7.73 23.00 8.17
C LEU A 131 -8.10 21.55 7.87
N LEU A 132 -9.33 21.20 8.17
CA LEU A 132 -9.86 19.85 8.09
C LEU A 132 -10.92 19.76 7.00
N HIS A 133 -11.05 18.57 6.41
CA HIS A 133 -12.13 18.28 5.48
C HIS A 133 -12.78 16.93 5.84
N ARG A 134 -14.05 16.73 5.48
CA ARG A 134 -14.74 15.46 5.68
C ARG A 134 -14.64 14.63 4.42
N VAL A 135 -14.16 13.40 4.55
CA VAL A 135 -14.01 12.47 3.43
C VAL A 135 -14.69 11.14 3.75
N ALA A 136 -15.20 10.47 2.71
CA ALA A 136 -15.79 9.14 2.87
C ALA A 136 -14.72 8.06 3.16
N GLU A 137 -13.51 8.24 2.66
CA GLU A 137 -12.40 7.28 2.76
C GLU A 137 -11.19 7.89 3.47
N PRO A 138 -11.12 7.84 4.80
CA PRO A 138 -10.15 8.61 5.57
C PRO A 138 -8.77 7.93 5.76
N LEU A 139 -8.57 6.69 5.34
CA LEU A 139 -7.38 5.88 5.67
C LEU A 139 -6.06 6.38 5.08
N GLU A 140 -6.12 7.10 3.96
CA GLU A 140 -4.92 7.64 3.30
C GLU A 140 -4.43 8.96 3.93
N TYR A 141 -5.16 9.49 4.91
CA TYR A 141 -4.95 10.81 5.51
C TYR A 141 -4.70 10.74 7.02
N GLY A 142 -4.27 11.83 7.61
CA GLY A 142 -4.23 12.01 9.05
C GLY A 142 -5.63 12.29 9.60
N LEU A 143 -6.12 11.49 10.55
CA LEU A 143 -7.39 11.70 11.22
C LEU A 143 -7.27 12.69 12.36
N VAL A 144 -8.23 13.61 12.45
CA VAL A 144 -8.25 14.63 13.50
C VAL A 144 -9.62 14.66 14.17
N ARG A 145 -9.63 14.54 15.49
CA ARG A 145 -10.85 14.75 16.29
C ARG A 145 -10.73 16.04 17.08
N THR A 146 -11.77 16.86 17.03
CA THR A 146 -11.88 18.10 17.79
C THR A 146 -13.00 17.99 18.83
N ASP A 147 -12.90 18.80 19.89
CA ASP A 147 -14.01 19.09 20.79
C ASP A 147 -14.96 20.15 20.19
N GLU A 148 -15.96 20.57 20.97
CA GLU A 148 -16.98 21.55 20.54
C GLU A 148 -16.37 22.94 20.30
N GLU A 149 -15.29 23.29 21.00
CA GLU A 149 -14.54 24.53 20.84
C GLU A 149 -13.54 24.48 19.67
N GLY A 150 -13.43 23.32 19.01
CA GLY A 150 -12.52 23.08 17.89
C GLY A 150 -11.07 22.77 18.30
N ARG A 151 -10.79 22.51 19.60
CA ARG A 151 -9.48 22.08 20.03
C ARG A 151 -9.23 20.63 19.62
N VAL A 152 -8.06 20.32 19.09
CA VAL A 152 -7.70 18.95 18.70
C VAL A 152 -7.53 18.07 19.96
N THR A 153 -8.27 16.97 19.99
CA THR A 153 -8.26 15.97 21.08
C THR A 153 -7.59 14.66 20.70
N ALA A 154 -7.53 14.34 19.40
CA ALA A 154 -6.82 13.18 18.90
C ALA A 154 -6.31 13.43 17.47
N PHE A 155 -5.13 12.88 17.19
CA PHE A 155 -4.51 12.90 15.87
C PHE A 155 -3.85 11.54 15.58
N VAL A 156 -4.17 10.93 14.43
CA VAL A 156 -3.56 9.66 13.99
C VAL A 156 -3.26 9.75 12.51
N GLU A 157 -1.99 9.67 12.14
CA GLU A 157 -1.53 9.70 10.75
C GLU A 157 -1.71 8.33 10.11
N LYS A 158 -2.39 8.29 8.95
CA LYS A 158 -2.65 7.08 8.14
C LYS A 158 -3.06 5.87 8.98
N PRO A 159 -4.23 5.96 9.62
CA PRO A 159 -4.69 4.94 10.57
C PRO A 159 -4.93 3.60 9.89
N GLY A 160 -4.75 2.52 10.65
CA GLY A 160 -5.37 1.25 10.31
C GLY A 160 -6.90 1.31 10.52
N TRP A 161 -7.64 0.38 9.93
CA TRP A 161 -9.11 0.33 10.04
C TRP A 161 -9.63 0.39 11.48
N GLY A 162 -8.94 -0.26 12.41
CA GLY A 162 -9.28 -0.24 13.83
C GLY A 162 -9.11 1.12 14.53
N GLN A 163 -8.44 2.05 13.90
CA GLN A 163 -8.13 3.38 14.45
C GLN A 163 -8.98 4.50 13.86
N VAL A 164 -9.92 4.18 12.94
CA VAL A 164 -10.82 5.17 12.35
C VAL A 164 -11.87 5.59 13.37
N PHE A 165 -11.76 6.81 13.86
CA PHE A 165 -12.67 7.39 14.88
C PHE A 165 -13.44 8.63 14.39
N THR A 166 -13.14 9.12 13.18
CA THR A 166 -13.75 10.31 12.57
C THR A 166 -13.62 10.27 11.05
N ASP A 167 -14.44 11.03 10.34
CA ASP A 167 -14.35 11.30 8.91
C ASP A 167 -13.58 12.60 8.60
N GLN A 168 -13.15 13.34 9.65
CA GLN A 168 -12.37 14.57 9.51
C GLN A 168 -10.90 14.25 9.29
N VAL A 169 -10.37 14.73 8.18
CA VAL A 169 -8.98 14.51 7.79
C VAL A 169 -8.18 15.80 7.73
N ASN A 170 -6.90 15.67 7.96
CA ASN A 170 -5.91 16.70 7.77
C ASN A 170 -5.72 16.98 6.27
N THR A 171 -5.90 18.25 5.87
CA THR A 171 -5.85 18.66 4.46
C THR A 171 -4.44 19.01 3.96
N GLY A 172 -3.45 19.12 4.86
CA GLY A 172 -2.15 19.67 4.50
C GLY A 172 -2.12 21.20 4.39
N VAL A 173 -3.19 21.87 4.87
CA VAL A 173 -3.25 23.34 4.95
C VAL A 173 -3.30 23.75 6.41
N TYR A 174 -2.35 24.60 6.82
CA TYR A 174 -2.17 25.01 8.21
C TYR A 174 -2.00 26.52 8.36
N LEU A 175 -2.43 27.03 9.50
CA LEU A 175 -2.04 28.35 9.99
C LEU A 175 -1.17 28.15 11.23
N LEU A 176 0.00 28.71 11.23
CA LEU A 176 1.01 28.45 12.23
C LEU A 176 1.56 29.78 12.81
N SER A 177 1.76 29.79 14.11
CA SER A 177 2.54 30.82 14.79
C SER A 177 4.05 30.51 14.67
N PRO A 178 4.94 31.50 14.47
CA PRO A 178 6.38 31.28 14.32
C PRO A 178 7.01 30.49 15.48
N ALA A 179 6.49 30.63 16.70
CA ALA A 179 6.96 29.91 17.87
C ALA A 179 6.90 28.37 17.74
N VAL A 180 6.03 27.85 16.89
CA VAL A 180 5.95 26.42 16.59
C VAL A 180 7.25 25.89 16.01
N LEU A 181 7.96 26.70 15.21
CA LEU A 181 9.21 26.30 14.56
C LEU A 181 10.38 26.11 15.55
N ASP A 182 10.30 26.64 16.77
CA ASP A 182 11.33 26.42 17.80
C ASP A 182 11.37 24.96 18.28
N ARG A 183 10.29 24.20 18.03
CA ARG A 183 10.15 22.77 18.38
C ARG A 183 10.68 21.83 17.28
N VAL A 184 10.91 22.36 16.10
CA VAL A 184 11.43 21.59 14.98
C VAL A 184 12.96 21.57 15.07
N PRO A 185 13.62 20.41 15.13
CA PRO A 185 15.08 20.32 15.18
C PRO A 185 15.72 20.77 13.87
N ASP A 186 16.90 21.37 13.94
CA ASP A 186 17.65 21.78 12.76
C ASP A 186 18.30 20.59 12.06
N GLY A 187 18.25 20.57 10.71
CA GLY A 187 18.97 19.61 9.88
C GLY A 187 18.54 18.14 10.00
N ARG A 188 17.38 17.88 10.58
CA ARG A 188 16.80 16.54 10.70
C ARG A 188 15.43 16.46 10.03
N SER A 189 15.12 15.29 9.48
CA SER A 189 13.78 15.05 8.96
C SER A 189 12.76 15.10 10.09
N PHE A 190 11.75 15.97 9.94
CA PHE A 190 10.70 16.19 10.94
C PHE A 190 9.38 16.54 10.23
N ASP A 191 8.33 15.79 10.52
CA ASP A 191 7.03 15.95 9.87
C ASP A 191 6.00 16.62 10.78
N PHE A 192 5.11 17.40 10.18
CA PHE A 192 3.97 17.98 10.91
C PHE A 192 3.11 16.88 11.54
N SER A 193 2.69 15.92 10.74
CA SER A 193 1.71 14.90 11.13
C SER A 193 2.28 13.82 12.04
N LYS A 194 3.54 13.42 11.82
CA LYS A 194 4.15 12.32 12.59
C LYS A 194 4.81 12.80 13.88
N ASP A 195 5.33 14.03 13.86
CA ASP A 195 6.20 14.50 14.93
C ASP A 195 5.60 15.71 15.66
N LEU A 196 5.34 16.83 14.95
CA LEU A 196 5.01 18.11 15.56
C LEU A 196 3.61 18.13 16.19
N PHE A 197 2.56 17.76 15.46
CA PHE A 197 1.20 17.80 15.99
C PHE A 197 0.99 16.82 17.16
N PRO A 198 1.49 15.58 17.10
CA PRO A 198 1.50 14.69 18.27
C PRO A 198 2.26 15.26 19.47
N GLN A 199 3.36 16.01 19.25
CA GLN A 199 4.09 16.68 20.32
C GLN A 199 3.27 17.83 20.93
N LEU A 200 2.67 18.71 20.11
CA LEU A 200 1.80 19.81 20.58
C LEU A 200 0.62 19.27 21.38
N LEU A 201 0.03 18.17 20.93
CA LEU A 201 -1.10 17.53 21.62
C LEU A 201 -0.69 16.98 22.98
N ARG A 202 0.44 16.28 23.08
CA ARG A 202 0.99 15.78 24.36
C ARG A 202 1.31 16.90 25.33
N ASP A 203 1.87 18.00 24.83
CA ASP A 203 2.26 19.18 25.59
C ASP A 203 1.05 20.08 25.91
N LYS A 204 -0.17 19.68 25.50
CA LYS A 204 -1.42 20.43 25.68
C LYS A 204 -1.37 21.86 25.17
N ARG A 205 -0.62 22.09 24.07
CA ARG A 205 -0.49 23.40 23.44
C ARG A 205 -1.77 23.78 22.69
N PRO A 206 -2.00 25.08 22.39
CA PRO A 206 -3.15 25.57 21.62
C PRO A 206 -3.15 25.05 20.18
N LEU A 207 -3.60 23.81 19.97
CA LEU A 207 -3.76 23.14 18.69
C LEU A 207 -5.24 23.04 18.37
N TYR A 208 -5.66 23.64 17.25
CA TYR A 208 -7.05 23.69 16.82
C TYR A 208 -7.25 23.04 15.47
N GLY A 209 -8.43 22.48 15.25
CA GLY A 209 -8.93 22.05 13.95
C GLY A 209 -10.09 22.92 13.51
N GLN A 210 -10.15 23.25 12.24
CA GLN A 210 -11.24 24.01 11.64
C GLN A 210 -11.68 23.33 10.36
N VAL A 211 -12.98 23.11 10.18
CA VAL A 211 -13.57 22.62 8.94
C VAL A 211 -14.10 23.84 8.18
N PRO A 212 -13.31 24.45 7.27
CA PRO A 212 -13.76 25.56 6.46
C PRO A 212 -14.84 25.11 5.48
N ARG A 213 -15.65 26.07 5.04
CA ARG A 213 -16.53 25.83 3.88
C ARG A 213 -15.69 25.85 2.61
N GLY A 214 -16.07 25.02 1.66
CA GLY A 214 -15.41 24.94 0.36
C GLY A 214 -14.99 23.51 0.03
N TYR A 215 -14.35 23.40 -1.11
CA TYR A 215 -13.84 22.16 -1.68
C TYR A 215 -12.39 21.92 -1.24
N TRP A 216 -12.05 20.67 -1.07
CA TRP A 216 -10.65 20.22 -0.95
C TRP A 216 -10.50 18.81 -1.51
N ARG A 217 -9.41 18.59 -2.26
CA ARG A 217 -8.98 17.27 -2.70
C ARG A 217 -7.46 17.22 -2.87
N ASP A 218 -6.86 16.16 -2.32
CA ASP A 218 -5.48 15.77 -2.64
C ASP A 218 -5.48 15.04 -3.99
N MET A 219 -4.66 15.50 -4.93
CA MET A 219 -4.46 14.84 -6.21
C MET A 219 -3.38 13.76 -6.09
N GLY A 220 -3.59 12.78 -5.21
CA GLY A 220 -2.63 11.73 -4.91
C GLY A 220 -2.41 10.71 -6.00
N GLU A 221 -3.38 10.48 -6.87
CA GLU A 221 -3.39 9.45 -7.91
C GLU A 221 -4.19 9.87 -9.15
N CYS A 222 -4.07 9.11 -10.26
CA CYS A 222 -4.74 9.45 -11.52
C CYS A 222 -6.28 9.48 -11.40
N GLY A 223 -6.86 8.63 -10.54
CA GLY A 223 -8.31 8.62 -10.29
C GLY A 223 -8.79 9.89 -9.60
N THR A 224 -8.09 10.33 -8.54
CA THR A 224 -8.40 11.59 -7.84
C THR A 224 -8.14 12.80 -8.71
N TYR A 225 -7.15 12.77 -9.59
CA TYR A 225 -6.91 13.80 -10.60
C TYR A 225 -8.12 13.95 -11.55
N LEU A 226 -8.57 12.85 -12.18
CA LEU A 226 -9.75 12.88 -13.06
C LEU A 226 -11.01 13.32 -12.31
N GLN A 227 -11.19 12.90 -11.07
CA GLN A 227 -12.32 13.32 -10.27
C GLN A 227 -12.26 14.82 -9.93
N THR A 228 -11.07 15.39 -9.71
CA THR A 228 -10.88 16.84 -9.52
C THR A 228 -11.27 17.62 -10.78
N VAL A 229 -10.92 17.10 -11.97
CA VAL A 229 -11.34 17.67 -13.26
C VAL A 229 -12.87 17.67 -13.39
N VAL A 230 -13.52 16.55 -13.08
CA VAL A 230 -14.98 16.43 -13.09
C VAL A 230 -15.62 17.43 -12.12
N ASP A 231 -15.15 17.45 -10.87
CA ASP A 231 -15.70 18.32 -9.81
C ASP A 231 -15.53 19.81 -10.15
N ALA A 232 -14.44 20.20 -10.84
CA ALA A 232 -14.23 21.57 -11.30
C ALA A 232 -15.19 21.96 -12.44
N LEU A 233 -15.40 21.06 -13.39
CA LEU A 233 -16.35 21.29 -14.48
C LEU A 233 -17.82 21.30 -14.00
N ASP A 234 -18.13 20.53 -12.95
CA ASP A 234 -19.44 20.55 -12.27
C ASP A 234 -19.63 21.79 -11.36
N GLY A 235 -18.61 22.65 -11.23
CA GLY A 235 -18.66 23.83 -10.37
C GLY A 235 -18.65 23.55 -8.87
N LYS A 236 -18.22 22.36 -8.44
CA LYS A 236 -18.08 22.00 -7.01
C LYS A 236 -16.90 22.70 -6.36
N VAL A 237 -15.91 23.09 -7.13
CA VAL A 237 -14.76 23.91 -6.71
C VAL A 237 -14.69 25.17 -7.54
N ILE A 238 -14.41 26.29 -6.91
CA ILE A 238 -14.31 27.59 -7.57
C ILE A 238 -12.87 27.78 -8.07
N LEU A 239 -12.64 27.44 -9.34
CA LEU A 239 -11.38 27.65 -10.04
C LEU A 239 -11.54 28.66 -11.18
N ASP A 240 -10.49 29.45 -11.43
CA ASP A 240 -10.39 30.20 -12.67
C ASP A 240 -9.97 29.30 -13.82
N LEU A 241 -10.96 28.88 -14.63
CA LEU A 241 -10.74 28.01 -15.79
C LEU A 241 -10.05 28.72 -16.96
N GLY A 242 -9.85 30.03 -16.90
CA GLY A 242 -9.03 30.80 -17.85
C GLY A 242 -9.59 30.95 -19.25
N LEU A 243 -10.78 30.42 -19.55
CA LEU A 243 -11.45 30.52 -20.85
C LEU A 243 -12.86 31.08 -20.73
N PRO A 244 -13.36 31.78 -21.77
CA PRO A 244 -14.74 32.22 -21.80
C PRO A 244 -15.71 31.03 -21.93
N GLN A 245 -16.80 31.08 -21.20
CA GLN A 245 -17.91 30.15 -21.36
C GLN A 245 -18.75 30.54 -22.59
N ARG A 246 -18.82 29.65 -23.59
CA ARG A 246 -19.50 29.88 -24.86
C ARG A 246 -20.87 29.19 -24.98
N GLY A 247 -21.29 28.49 -23.95
CA GLY A 247 -22.56 27.79 -23.79
C GLY A 247 -22.67 27.29 -22.37
N ASP A 248 -23.83 26.80 -21.93
CA ASP A 248 -23.97 26.25 -20.59
C ASP A 248 -23.00 25.09 -20.38
N GLY A 249 -21.98 25.29 -19.50
CA GLY A 249 -20.98 24.29 -19.16
C GLY A 249 -19.94 24.04 -20.26
N ILE A 250 -19.80 24.91 -21.29
CA ILE A 250 -18.74 24.75 -22.29
C ILE A 250 -17.79 25.94 -22.25
N TRP A 251 -16.55 25.69 -21.84
CA TRP A 251 -15.44 26.65 -21.87
C TRP A 251 -14.62 26.41 -23.14
N SER A 252 -14.47 27.41 -23.98
CA SER A 252 -13.74 27.26 -25.24
C SER A 252 -12.99 28.55 -25.63
N ALA A 253 -11.71 28.37 -26.04
CA ALA A 253 -10.88 29.46 -26.53
C ALA A 253 -11.39 30.06 -27.87
N ALA A 254 -11.95 29.22 -28.74
CA ALA A 254 -12.49 29.59 -30.05
C ALA A 254 -13.96 29.12 -30.21
N PRO A 255 -14.71 29.63 -31.17
CA PRO A 255 -15.97 29.03 -31.58
C PRO A 255 -15.79 27.55 -31.95
N LEU A 256 -16.78 26.73 -31.62
CA LEU A 256 -16.73 25.29 -31.94
C LEU A 256 -17.03 25.08 -33.43
N ASP A 257 -16.42 24.06 -34.02
CA ASP A 257 -16.72 23.59 -35.36
C ASP A 257 -18.11 22.95 -35.36
N GLU A 258 -18.98 23.36 -36.28
CA GLU A 258 -20.35 22.86 -36.40
C GLU A 258 -20.41 21.36 -36.76
N SER A 259 -19.34 20.81 -37.31
CA SER A 259 -19.24 19.38 -37.62
C SER A 259 -18.96 18.48 -36.41
N ALA A 260 -18.56 19.04 -35.26
CA ALA A 260 -18.28 18.31 -34.03
C ALA A 260 -19.45 18.43 -33.03
N GLU A 261 -19.80 17.32 -32.40
CA GLU A 261 -20.84 17.25 -31.36
C GLU A 261 -20.19 17.40 -29.97
N VAL A 262 -20.56 18.48 -29.24
CA VAL A 262 -20.02 18.74 -27.90
C VAL A 262 -21.13 18.74 -26.86
N THR A 263 -21.04 17.82 -25.90
CA THR A 263 -21.97 17.69 -24.77
C THR A 263 -21.31 18.24 -23.50
N ALA A 264 -21.95 19.23 -22.90
CA ALA A 264 -21.48 19.86 -21.64
C ALA A 264 -21.48 18.88 -20.44
N PRO A 265 -20.60 19.12 -19.40
CA PRO A 265 -19.60 20.17 -19.37
C PRO A 265 -18.28 19.76 -20.06
N CYS A 266 -17.64 20.70 -20.77
CA CYS A 266 -16.37 20.48 -21.48
C CYS A 266 -15.47 21.71 -21.42
N TRP A 267 -14.15 21.47 -21.48
CA TRP A 267 -13.14 22.52 -21.57
C TRP A 267 -12.25 22.32 -22.80
N ILE A 268 -12.21 23.29 -23.71
CA ILE A 268 -11.53 23.19 -25.01
C ILE A 268 -10.54 24.36 -25.13
N GLY A 269 -9.29 24.04 -24.98
CA GLY A 269 -8.16 24.98 -25.00
C GLY A 269 -7.89 25.60 -26.36
N PRO A 270 -6.90 26.52 -26.40
CA PRO A 270 -6.47 27.13 -27.67
C PRO A 270 -5.80 26.11 -28.58
N GLU A 271 -5.87 26.35 -29.90
CA GLU A 271 -5.22 25.54 -30.92
C GLU A 271 -5.70 24.08 -30.98
N VAL A 272 -6.84 23.75 -30.36
CA VAL A 272 -7.46 22.42 -30.44
C VAL A 272 -8.06 22.23 -31.84
N GLN A 273 -7.84 21.05 -32.42
CA GLN A 273 -8.39 20.67 -33.72
C GLN A 273 -9.35 19.48 -33.55
N LEU A 274 -10.59 19.66 -34.01
CA LEU A 274 -11.62 18.63 -34.00
C LEU A 274 -11.89 18.17 -35.43
N GLY A 275 -11.75 16.87 -35.66
CA GLY A 275 -12.15 16.27 -36.93
C GLY A 275 -13.68 16.21 -37.06
N PRO A 276 -14.19 16.14 -38.29
CA PRO A 276 -15.65 16.09 -38.53
C PRO A 276 -16.27 14.86 -37.86
N TRP A 277 -17.49 15.04 -37.35
CA TRP A 277 -18.27 14.00 -36.64
C TRP A 277 -17.65 13.51 -35.34
N SER A 278 -16.61 14.18 -34.82
CA SER A 278 -16.07 13.88 -33.50
C SER A 278 -17.11 14.23 -32.43
N LYS A 279 -17.16 13.42 -31.36
CA LYS A 279 -18.10 13.58 -30.24
C LYS A 279 -17.33 13.76 -28.93
N LEU A 280 -17.46 14.95 -28.36
CA LEU A 280 -16.94 15.24 -27.04
C LEU A 280 -18.10 15.09 -26.04
N GLY A 281 -18.01 14.08 -25.19
CA GLY A 281 -18.99 13.85 -24.13
C GLY A 281 -18.66 14.66 -22.85
N PRO A 282 -19.51 14.60 -21.81
CA PRO A 282 -19.34 15.40 -20.63
C PRO A 282 -18.00 15.10 -19.94
N HIS A 283 -17.48 16.15 -19.26
CA HIS A 283 -16.23 16.12 -18.50
C HIS A 283 -14.97 15.83 -19.33
N THR A 284 -14.98 16.26 -20.60
CA THR A 284 -13.81 16.16 -21.47
C THR A 284 -13.02 17.48 -21.43
N VAL A 285 -11.70 17.35 -21.27
CA VAL A 285 -10.74 18.46 -21.27
C VAL A 285 -9.75 18.24 -22.38
N LEU A 286 -9.68 19.17 -23.31
CA LEU A 286 -8.69 19.21 -24.39
C LEU A 286 -7.77 20.40 -24.17
N GLU A 287 -6.53 20.16 -23.75
CA GLU A 287 -5.56 21.24 -23.57
C GLU A 287 -4.96 21.71 -24.88
N ARG A 288 -4.19 22.81 -24.81
CA ARG A 288 -3.60 23.49 -25.97
C ARG A 288 -2.98 22.51 -26.98
N GLY A 289 -3.38 22.65 -28.26
CA GLY A 289 -2.81 21.88 -29.36
C GLY A 289 -3.28 20.41 -29.44
N ALA A 290 -4.23 20.00 -28.61
CA ALA A 290 -4.80 18.66 -28.71
C ALA A 290 -5.52 18.47 -30.07
N THR A 291 -5.38 17.29 -30.66
CA THR A 291 -6.06 16.93 -31.91
C THR A 291 -6.94 15.70 -31.71
N VAL A 292 -8.16 15.75 -32.25
CA VAL A 292 -9.12 14.64 -32.21
C VAL A 292 -9.52 14.32 -33.62
N GLY A 293 -9.30 13.09 -34.08
CA GLY A 293 -9.64 12.62 -35.40
C GLY A 293 -11.17 12.51 -35.62
N ARG A 294 -11.56 12.40 -36.91
CA ARG A 294 -12.95 12.24 -37.29
C ARG A 294 -13.62 11.05 -36.59
N GLU A 295 -14.93 11.16 -36.34
CA GLU A 295 -15.77 10.08 -35.78
C GLU A 295 -15.29 9.51 -34.44
N SER A 296 -14.33 10.18 -33.74
CA SER A 296 -13.85 9.76 -32.46
C SER A 296 -14.74 10.24 -31.31
N VAL A 297 -14.86 9.43 -30.26
CA VAL A 297 -15.73 9.68 -29.09
C VAL A 297 -14.89 9.75 -27.83
N LEU A 298 -14.92 10.89 -27.14
CA LEU A 298 -14.21 11.13 -25.89
C LEU A 298 -15.20 11.48 -24.78
N ARG A 299 -15.08 10.82 -23.61
CA ARG A 299 -15.89 11.11 -22.42
C ARG A 299 -15.02 11.04 -21.17
N ARG A 300 -15.22 11.97 -20.24
CA ARG A 300 -14.45 12.05 -18.98
C ARG A 300 -12.93 11.94 -19.20
N THR A 301 -12.44 12.47 -20.30
CA THR A 301 -11.09 12.26 -20.79
C THR A 301 -10.30 13.56 -20.78
N VAL A 302 -9.04 13.50 -20.36
CA VAL A 302 -8.10 14.63 -20.41
C VAL A 302 -7.05 14.38 -21.48
N VAL A 303 -6.91 15.34 -22.41
CA VAL A 303 -5.94 15.27 -23.51
C VAL A 303 -5.01 16.49 -23.41
N MET A 304 -3.79 16.26 -22.90
CA MET A 304 -2.80 17.31 -22.65
C MET A 304 -1.94 17.57 -23.89
N GLY A 305 -2.47 18.26 -24.91
CA GLY A 305 -1.73 18.52 -26.14
C GLY A 305 -1.28 17.25 -26.86
N ALA A 306 -2.08 16.21 -26.80
CA ALA A 306 -1.85 14.90 -27.41
C ALA A 306 -2.73 14.72 -28.65
N ALA A 307 -2.45 13.69 -29.47
CA ALA A 307 -3.18 13.37 -30.68
C ALA A 307 -4.01 12.09 -30.50
N VAL A 308 -5.30 12.18 -30.88
CA VAL A 308 -6.21 11.04 -30.98
C VAL A 308 -6.57 10.85 -32.45
N GLY A 309 -6.34 9.64 -32.98
CA GLY A 309 -6.68 9.25 -34.35
C GLY A 309 -8.19 9.18 -34.60
N ALA A 310 -8.57 8.82 -35.82
CA ALA A 310 -9.95 8.68 -36.25
C ALA A 310 -10.63 7.44 -35.61
N GLU A 311 -11.96 7.47 -35.49
CA GLU A 311 -12.80 6.32 -35.12
C GLU A 311 -12.43 5.71 -33.75
N SER A 312 -11.75 6.48 -32.87
CA SER A 312 -11.26 6.04 -31.57
C SER A 312 -12.24 6.36 -30.43
N GLN A 313 -12.27 5.50 -29.41
CA GLN A 313 -13.16 5.62 -28.25
C GLN A 313 -12.37 5.72 -26.96
N LEU A 314 -12.49 6.83 -26.25
CA LEU A 314 -11.80 7.12 -25.00
C LEU A 314 -12.81 7.42 -23.90
N GLU A 315 -12.78 6.62 -22.85
CA GLU A 315 -13.64 6.79 -21.67
C GLU A 315 -12.77 6.87 -20.42
N GLY A 316 -12.83 7.97 -19.67
CA GLY A 316 -12.11 8.14 -18.41
C GLY A 316 -10.59 8.00 -18.55
N ALA A 317 -10.01 8.41 -19.68
CA ALA A 317 -8.60 8.26 -19.99
C ALA A 317 -7.82 9.57 -19.80
N ILE A 318 -6.50 9.44 -19.62
CA ILE A 318 -5.57 10.59 -19.58
C ILE A 318 -4.50 10.38 -20.64
N LEU A 319 -4.33 11.38 -21.50
CA LEU A 319 -3.27 11.44 -22.51
C LEU A 319 -2.30 12.56 -22.12
N CYS A 320 -1.08 12.19 -21.76
CA CYS A 320 -0.03 13.13 -21.38
C CYS A 320 0.54 13.88 -22.60
N PRO A 321 1.34 14.93 -22.42
CA PRO A 321 1.86 15.75 -23.52
C PRO A 321 2.52 14.93 -24.63
N ASN A 322 2.18 15.28 -25.87
CA ASN A 322 2.68 14.63 -27.10
C ASN A 322 2.37 13.13 -27.23
N ALA A 323 1.52 12.57 -26.39
CA ALA A 323 1.05 11.19 -26.56
C ALA A 323 0.27 11.05 -27.87
N ARG A 324 0.32 9.87 -28.48
CA ARG A 324 -0.39 9.58 -29.74
C ARG A 324 -1.22 8.31 -29.60
N VAL A 325 -2.47 8.42 -29.94
CA VAL A 325 -3.39 7.28 -30.06
C VAL A 325 -3.76 7.18 -31.54
N GLY A 326 -3.53 6.03 -32.16
CA GLY A 326 -3.84 5.77 -33.56
C GLY A 326 -5.34 5.66 -33.84
N ASP A 327 -5.67 5.21 -35.05
CA ASP A 327 -7.05 5.07 -35.49
C ASP A 327 -7.71 3.81 -34.90
N GLY A 328 -9.03 3.86 -34.66
CA GLY A 328 -9.83 2.73 -34.21
C GLY A 328 -9.46 2.19 -32.82
N CYS A 329 -8.80 2.99 -32.00
CA CYS A 329 -8.37 2.59 -30.65
C CYS A 329 -9.50 2.64 -29.63
N SER A 330 -9.38 1.83 -28.55
CA SER A 330 -10.31 1.83 -27.42
C SER A 330 -9.54 1.94 -26.10
N LEU A 331 -9.74 3.04 -25.38
CA LEU A 331 -9.16 3.29 -24.06
C LEU A 331 -10.26 3.32 -23.00
N TYR A 332 -10.13 2.43 -22.03
CA TYR A 332 -11.11 2.23 -20.97
C TYR A 332 -10.78 3.04 -19.69
N PRO A 333 -11.73 3.16 -18.74
CA PRO A 333 -11.58 4.02 -17.57
C PRO A 333 -10.29 3.80 -16.78
N GLY A 334 -9.60 4.91 -16.47
CA GLY A 334 -8.33 4.88 -15.76
C GLY A 334 -7.11 4.55 -16.62
N ALA A 335 -7.28 4.36 -17.94
CA ALA A 335 -6.16 4.20 -18.84
C ALA A 335 -5.36 5.51 -18.96
N VAL A 336 -4.02 5.41 -18.91
CA VAL A 336 -3.12 6.55 -19.01
C VAL A 336 -2.06 6.31 -20.08
N VAL A 337 -1.90 7.25 -21.02
CA VAL A 337 -0.82 7.22 -22.01
C VAL A 337 0.18 8.31 -21.67
N GLY A 338 1.39 7.89 -21.28
CA GLY A 338 2.47 8.77 -20.85
C GLY A 338 2.99 9.71 -21.94
N ALA A 339 3.77 10.70 -21.54
CA ALA A 339 4.31 11.70 -22.46
C ALA A 339 5.14 11.03 -23.59
N ASN A 340 4.97 11.50 -24.82
CA ASN A 340 5.63 10.97 -26.02
C ASN A 340 5.38 9.48 -26.30
N ALA A 341 4.44 8.83 -25.60
CA ALA A 341 4.10 7.42 -25.85
C ALA A 341 3.11 7.30 -27.02
N THR A 342 3.14 6.16 -27.70
CA THR A 342 2.28 5.91 -28.87
C THR A 342 1.49 4.62 -28.69
N VAL A 343 0.18 4.68 -28.93
CA VAL A 343 -0.70 3.51 -29.07
C VAL A 343 -1.01 3.36 -30.56
N GLY A 344 -0.56 2.27 -31.19
CA GLY A 344 -0.80 2.02 -32.60
C GLY A 344 -2.27 1.71 -32.90
N ASP A 345 -2.64 1.78 -34.19
CA ASP A 345 -4.00 1.61 -34.68
C ASP A 345 -4.68 0.35 -34.12
N HIS A 346 -5.98 0.46 -33.83
CA HIS A 346 -6.80 -0.61 -33.25
C HIS A 346 -6.27 -1.15 -31.91
N GLY A 347 -5.48 -0.34 -31.18
CA GLY A 347 -4.97 -0.66 -29.86
C GLY A 347 -6.07 -0.60 -28.82
N VAL A 348 -6.06 -1.54 -27.86
CA VAL A 348 -7.03 -1.60 -26.77
C VAL A 348 -6.30 -1.54 -25.44
N LEU A 349 -6.55 -0.48 -24.65
CA LEU A 349 -6.08 -0.39 -23.28
C LEU A 349 -7.22 -0.68 -22.31
N ARG A 350 -7.11 -1.76 -21.54
CA ARG A 350 -8.11 -2.16 -20.54
C ARG A 350 -8.12 -1.18 -19.35
N PRO A 351 -9.14 -1.21 -18.46
CA PRO A 351 -9.21 -0.31 -17.32
C PRO A 351 -7.92 -0.31 -16.48
N GLN A 352 -7.51 0.87 -16.02
CA GLN A 352 -6.33 1.11 -15.17
C GLN A 352 -4.97 0.82 -15.83
N VAL A 353 -4.92 0.47 -17.12
CA VAL A 353 -3.67 0.23 -17.84
C VAL A 353 -2.94 1.55 -18.07
N ARG A 354 -1.65 1.59 -17.73
CA ARG A 354 -0.77 2.74 -17.91
C ARG A 354 0.35 2.42 -18.89
N VAL A 355 0.57 3.29 -19.86
CA VAL A 355 1.70 3.22 -20.80
C VAL A 355 2.70 4.30 -20.41
N TRP A 356 3.94 3.91 -20.09
CA TRP A 356 4.97 4.84 -19.63
C TRP A 356 5.48 5.75 -20.77
N PRO A 357 6.13 6.89 -20.42
CA PRO A 357 6.61 7.85 -21.41
C PRO A 357 7.54 7.22 -22.47
N GLY A 358 7.38 7.67 -23.71
CA GLY A 358 8.20 7.27 -24.84
C GLY A 358 7.99 5.84 -25.35
N LEU A 359 7.07 5.07 -24.75
CA LEU A 359 6.82 3.68 -25.15
C LEU A 359 5.85 3.58 -26.32
N GLN A 360 6.00 2.47 -27.09
CA GLN A 360 5.15 2.18 -28.23
C GLN A 360 4.35 0.89 -28.00
N VAL A 361 3.05 1.00 -28.07
CA VAL A 361 2.13 -0.13 -28.14
C VAL A 361 1.89 -0.44 -29.62
N LYS A 362 2.17 -1.67 -30.04
CA LYS A 362 2.01 -2.11 -31.44
C LYS A 362 0.54 -2.04 -31.86
N ALA A 363 0.30 -1.77 -33.14
CA ALA A 363 -1.05 -1.81 -33.73
C ALA A 363 -1.74 -3.15 -33.46
N GLY A 364 -3.07 -3.10 -33.19
CA GLY A 364 -3.88 -4.28 -32.87
C GLY A 364 -3.63 -4.89 -31.51
N SER A 365 -2.74 -4.34 -30.69
CA SER A 365 -2.43 -4.89 -29.37
C SER A 365 -3.55 -4.65 -28.37
N ARG A 366 -3.79 -5.64 -27.49
CA ARG A 366 -4.72 -5.54 -26.37
C ARG A 366 -3.94 -5.63 -25.06
N LEU A 367 -3.75 -4.51 -24.36
CA LEU A 367 -3.06 -4.47 -23.10
C LEU A 367 -4.04 -4.70 -21.94
N THR A 368 -3.73 -5.67 -21.09
CA THR A 368 -4.44 -5.98 -19.84
C THR A 368 -3.63 -5.61 -18.61
N ALA A 369 -2.33 -5.29 -18.80
CA ALA A 369 -1.40 -4.83 -17.78
C ALA A 369 -0.66 -3.60 -18.28
N SER A 370 -0.15 -2.78 -17.36
CA SER A 370 0.58 -1.56 -17.67
C SER A 370 1.91 -1.85 -18.36
N LEU A 371 2.29 -1.00 -19.33
CA LEU A 371 3.53 -1.07 -20.05
C LEU A 371 4.52 -0.05 -19.47
N VAL A 372 5.54 -0.54 -18.77
CA VAL A 372 6.55 0.27 -18.07
C VAL A 372 7.90 0.15 -18.79
N SER A 373 8.65 1.24 -18.90
CA SER A 373 9.99 1.23 -19.51
C SER A 373 10.99 0.47 -18.62
N GLY A 374 11.62 -0.56 -19.17
CA GLY A 374 12.63 -1.41 -18.54
C GLY A 374 12.36 -2.89 -18.79
N PRO A 375 13.35 -3.77 -18.61
CA PRO A 375 13.12 -5.21 -18.67
C PRO A 375 12.29 -5.61 -17.45
N GLY A 376 11.01 -5.84 -17.64
CA GLY A 376 10.12 -6.36 -16.62
C GLY A 376 8.72 -5.80 -16.71
N PRO A 377 7.71 -6.66 -16.64
CA PRO A 377 6.32 -6.26 -16.49
C PRO A 377 6.11 -5.68 -15.12
N GLY A 378 5.11 -4.88 -15.00
CA GLY A 378 4.52 -4.24 -13.85
C GLY A 378 5.27 -4.37 -12.52
N GLY A 379 5.37 -3.27 -11.79
CA GLY A 379 6.12 -3.16 -10.54
C GLY A 379 5.93 -4.37 -9.62
N LEU A 380 6.96 -4.63 -8.86
CA LEU A 380 7.01 -5.69 -7.87
C LEU A 380 5.84 -5.53 -6.89
N VAL A 381 4.95 -6.50 -6.86
CA VAL A 381 3.72 -6.44 -6.08
C VAL A 381 3.70 -7.59 -5.09
N PHE A 382 3.58 -7.24 -3.81
CA PHE A 382 3.34 -8.22 -2.76
C PHE A 382 1.88 -8.70 -2.81
N ASP A 383 1.69 -10.00 -2.73
CA ASP A 383 0.36 -10.59 -2.58
C ASP A 383 -0.22 -10.36 -1.17
N ASP A 384 -1.40 -10.88 -0.92
CA ASP A 384 -2.07 -10.76 0.37
C ASP A 384 -1.33 -11.45 1.53
N ASP A 385 -0.50 -12.45 1.22
CA ASP A 385 0.32 -13.17 2.18
C ASP A 385 1.71 -12.50 2.38
N GLY A 386 1.97 -11.39 1.69
CA GLY A 386 3.23 -10.66 1.76
C GLY A 386 4.38 -11.30 1.01
N ILE A 387 4.06 -12.08 -0.03
CA ILE A 387 5.01 -12.80 -0.89
C ILE A 387 4.96 -12.18 -2.28
N ILE A 388 6.08 -12.17 -2.97
CA ILE A 388 6.15 -11.78 -4.38
C ILE A 388 6.28 -13.05 -5.20
N SER A 389 5.43 -13.23 -6.20
CA SER A 389 5.43 -14.41 -7.05
C SER A 389 5.38 -14.04 -8.52
N GLY A 390 6.23 -14.68 -9.34
CA GLY A 390 6.27 -14.45 -10.78
C GLY A 390 6.99 -15.54 -11.56
N LEU A 391 7.00 -15.42 -12.89
CA LEU A 391 7.72 -16.31 -13.79
C LEU A 391 9.19 -15.89 -13.88
N ILE A 392 10.12 -16.85 -13.80
CA ILE A 392 11.55 -16.62 -13.96
C ILE A 392 11.82 -16.22 -15.43
N GLY A 393 12.53 -15.09 -15.60
CA GLY A 393 12.83 -14.54 -16.93
C GLY A 393 11.66 -13.83 -17.62
N GLY A 394 10.46 -13.87 -17.02
CA GLY A 394 9.29 -13.09 -17.42
C GLY A 394 9.07 -11.93 -16.45
N ASP A 395 8.29 -12.18 -15.39
CA ASP A 395 7.95 -11.17 -14.38
C ASP A 395 9.12 -10.85 -13.46
N LEU A 396 9.97 -11.83 -13.18
CA LEU A 396 11.11 -11.74 -12.27
C LEU A 396 12.42 -11.98 -13.01
N GLY A 397 13.11 -10.89 -13.34
CA GLY A 397 14.44 -10.89 -13.96
C GLY A 397 15.54 -10.52 -12.97
N PRO A 398 16.83 -10.73 -13.35
CA PRO A 398 17.97 -10.44 -12.48
C PRO A 398 18.09 -8.96 -12.11
N GLU A 399 17.72 -8.04 -13.02
CA GLU A 399 17.76 -6.59 -12.77
C GLU A 399 16.79 -6.19 -11.65
N LEU A 400 15.56 -6.70 -11.67
CA LEU A 400 14.54 -6.42 -10.67
C LEU A 400 14.94 -6.98 -9.31
N VAL A 401 15.49 -8.19 -9.28
CA VAL A 401 15.93 -8.85 -8.04
C VAL A 401 17.19 -8.17 -7.47
N LEU A 402 18.10 -7.67 -8.32
CA LEU A 402 19.23 -6.83 -7.92
C LEU A 402 18.74 -5.52 -7.26
N ASP A 403 17.80 -4.85 -7.88
CA ASP A 403 17.20 -3.61 -7.35
C ASP A 403 16.47 -3.87 -6.03
N LEU A 404 15.76 -5.00 -5.91
CA LEU A 404 15.14 -5.44 -4.65
C LEU A 404 16.17 -5.63 -3.54
N GLY A 405 17.29 -6.30 -3.84
CA GLY A 405 18.40 -6.46 -2.90
C GLY A 405 18.98 -5.11 -2.44
N SER A 406 19.15 -4.17 -3.37
CA SER A 406 19.61 -2.81 -3.06
C SER A 406 18.66 -2.07 -2.14
N ALA A 407 17.37 -2.11 -2.42
CA ALA A 407 16.33 -1.44 -1.64
C ALA A 407 16.21 -2.03 -0.21
N LEU A 408 16.31 -3.34 -0.08
CA LEU A 408 16.34 -4.01 1.24
C LEU A 408 17.58 -3.60 2.06
N ALA A 409 18.74 -3.42 1.42
CA ALA A 409 19.96 -3.01 2.08
C ALA A 409 19.89 -1.58 2.64
N GLU A 410 19.21 -0.66 1.93
CA GLU A 410 19.00 0.71 2.40
C GLU A 410 18.22 0.77 3.71
N GLU A 411 17.28 -0.15 3.90
CA GLU A 411 16.49 -0.22 5.15
C GLU A 411 17.21 -0.95 6.28
N SER A 412 17.96 -2.00 5.95
CA SER A 412 18.38 -2.99 6.93
C SER A 412 19.89 -3.02 7.19
N GLY A 413 20.70 -2.54 6.27
CA GLY A 413 22.17 -2.57 6.36
C GLY A 413 22.76 -3.99 6.25
N GLN A 414 22.12 -5.02 6.79
CA GLN A 414 22.45 -6.43 6.65
C GLN A 414 21.25 -7.20 6.12
N VAL A 415 21.45 -7.98 5.07
CA VAL A 415 20.39 -8.76 4.44
C VAL A 415 20.83 -10.22 4.33
N ALA A 416 20.06 -11.13 4.95
CA ALA A 416 20.21 -12.55 4.71
C ALA A 416 19.72 -12.90 3.32
N VAL A 417 20.47 -13.72 2.57
CA VAL A 417 20.06 -14.18 1.24
C VAL A 417 20.21 -15.69 1.17
N GLY A 418 19.10 -16.36 0.85
CA GLY A 418 19.09 -17.81 0.66
C GLY A 418 18.13 -18.20 -0.47
N TRP A 419 18.25 -19.45 -0.93
CA TRP A 419 17.42 -19.96 -2.02
C TRP A 419 17.16 -21.46 -1.90
N SER A 420 16.14 -21.94 -2.60
CA SER A 420 15.86 -23.36 -2.78
C SER A 420 15.12 -23.64 -4.09
N GLY A 421 15.14 -24.89 -4.54
CA GLY A 421 14.26 -25.42 -5.60
C GLY A 421 14.86 -25.40 -7.01
N GLY A 422 16.03 -24.79 -7.25
CA GLY A 422 16.66 -24.90 -8.55
C GLY A 422 17.61 -23.77 -8.95
N PRO A 423 18.29 -23.91 -10.13
CA PRO A 423 19.35 -23.00 -10.57
C PRO A 423 18.85 -21.58 -10.89
N GLY A 424 17.57 -21.42 -11.23
CA GLY A 424 16.99 -20.10 -11.45
C GLY A 424 16.93 -19.27 -10.16
N ALA A 425 16.52 -19.89 -9.03
CA ALA A 425 16.53 -19.25 -7.73
C ALA A 425 17.96 -18.90 -7.28
N GLU A 426 18.93 -19.79 -7.51
CA GLU A 426 20.32 -19.54 -7.22
C GLU A 426 20.86 -18.33 -7.96
N THR A 427 20.65 -18.30 -9.29
CA THR A 427 21.10 -17.17 -10.14
C THR A 427 20.51 -15.84 -9.68
N LEU A 428 19.23 -15.83 -9.37
CA LEU A 428 18.55 -14.61 -8.92
C LEU A 428 18.94 -14.22 -7.47
N ALA A 429 19.27 -15.18 -6.61
CA ALA A 429 19.83 -14.91 -5.29
C ALA A 429 21.22 -14.23 -5.38
N LEU A 430 22.04 -14.64 -6.34
CA LEU A 430 23.31 -13.96 -6.63
C LEU A 430 23.11 -12.52 -7.10
N ALA A 431 22.10 -12.28 -7.95
CA ALA A 431 21.71 -10.93 -8.36
C ALA A 431 21.27 -10.08 -7.15
N ALA A 432 20.42 -10.63 -6.28
CA ALA A 432 20.02 -9.95 -5.03
C ALA A 432 21.23 -9.60 -4.16
N ALA A 433 22.14 -10.54 -3.96
CA ALA A 433 23.36 -10.35 -3.17
C ALA A 433 24.25 -9.24 -3.76
N ALA A 434 24.40 -9.21 -5.10
CA ALA A 434 25.09 -8.12 -5.80
C ALA A 434 24.43 -6.76 -5.55
N GLY A 435 23.09 -6.71 -5.56
CA GLY A 435 22.33 -5.50 -5.25
C GLY A 435 22.57 -5.00 -3.82
N VAL A 436 22.51 -5.89 -2.85
CA VAL A 436 22.80 -5.58 -1.43
C VAL A 436 24.18 -4.96 -1.26
N THR A 437 25.20 -5.61 -1.79
CA THR A 437 26.59 -5.14 -1.67
C THR A 437 26.81 -3.83 -2.43
N ALA A 438 26.23 -3.68 -3.62
CA ALA A 438 26.29 -2.46 -4.41
C ALA A 438 25.63 -1.24 -3.71
N ALA A 439 24.66 -1.45 -2.84
CA ALA A 439 24.04 -0.41 -2.02
C ALA A 439 24.80 -0.11 -0.71
N GLY A 440 25.90 -0.82 -0.45
CA GLY A 440 26.71 -0.67 0.77
C GLY A 440 26.28 -1.57 1.92
N GLY A 441 25.32 -2.46 1.71
CA GLY A 441 24.86 -3.43 2.70
C GLY A 441 25.72 -4.69 2.78
N TRP A 442 25.60 -5.44 3.87
CA TRP A 442 26.27 -6.71 4.06
C TRP A 442 25.34 -7.89 3.76
N VAL A 443 25.78 -8.79 2.92
CA VAL A 443 25.08 -10.05 2.65
C VAL A 443 25.46 -11.10 3.69
N VAL A 444 24.45 -11.78 4.20
CA VAL A 444 24.61 -12.98 5.03
C VAL A 444 24.08 -14.15 4.21
N ASP A 445 24.98 -14.85 3.51
CA ASP A 445 24.60 -16.06 2.76
C ASP A 445 24.34 -17.21 3.72
N HIS A 446 23.39 -18.06 3.40
CA HIS A 446 23.07 -19.23 4.21
C HIS A 446 22.58 -20.41 3.35
N ASP A 447 22.78 -21.60 3.88
CA ASP A 447 22.34 -22.88 3.33
C ASP A 447 20.90 -23.25 3.71
N GLY A 448 20.11 -22.25 4.15
CA GLY A 448 18.74 -22.46 4.59
C GLY A 448 17.87 -23.02 3.45
N VAL A 449 17.23 -24.13 3.73
CA VAL A 449 16.49 -24.93 2.73
C VAL A 449 15.02 -24.53 2.59
N SER A 450 14.54 -23.61 3.43
CA SER A 450 13.15 -23.19 3.42
C SER A 450 12.95 -21.74 3.88
N PRO A 451 11.86 -21.09 3.45
CA PRO A 451 11.47 -19.78 3.97
C PRO A 451 11.28 -19.74 5.48
N ALA A 452 10.79 -20.82 6.09
CA ALA A 452 10.63 -20.92 7.54
C ALA A 452 11.99 -20.92 8.27
N ALA A 453 12.97 -21.66 7.77
CA ALA A 453 14.33 -21.66 8.32
C ALA A 453 15.00 -20.27 8.17
N ALA A 454 14.81 -19.61 7.01
CA ALA A 454 15.32 -18.24 6.79
C ALA A 454 14.67 -17.22 7.75
N SER A 455 13.38 -17.35 8.00
CA SER A 455 12.66 -16.55 8.99
C SER A 455 13.22 -16.77 10.41
N TRP A 456 13.42 -18.03 10.80
CA TRP A 456 14.01 -18.38 12.10
C TRP A 456 15.43 -17.82 12.27
N MET A 457 16.23 -17.89 11.23
CA MET A 457 17.58 -17.34 11.22
C MET A 457 17.59 -15.84 11.48
N GLY A 458 16.63 -15.10 10.88
CA GLY A 458 16.46 -13.66 11.12
C GLY A 458 16.24 -13.34 12.60
N GLU A 459 15.46 -14.15 13.32
CA GLU A 459 15.26 -14.04 14.75
C GLU A 459 16.53 -14.42 15.53
N PHE A 460 17.08 -15.61 15.26
CA PHE A 460 18.17 -16.19 16.03
C PHE A 460 19.47 -15.38 15.96
N TYR A 461 19.82 -14.87 14.79
CA TYR A 461 21.02 -14.04 14.58
C TYR A 461 20.76 -12.53 14.70
N GLY A 462 19.53 -12.12 15.03
CA GLY A 462 19.17 -10.71 15.19
C GLY A 462 19.28 -9.90 13.89
N LEU A 463 18.99 -10.50 12.74
CA LEU A 463 19.09 -9.82 11.45
C LEU A 463 17.91 -8.89 11.23
N THR A 464 18.14 -7.76 10.60
CA THR A 464 17.14 -6.72 10.36
C THR A 464 16.48 -6.82 9.01
N GLY A 465 17.02 -7.62 8.08
CA GLY A 465 16.48 -7.87 6.76
C GLY A 465 16.86 -9.25 6.23
N GLY A 466 16.01 -9.80 5.36
CA GLY A 466 16.25 -11.06 4.68
C GLY A 466 15.47 -11.21 3.40
N LEU A 467 15.99 -12.00 2.48
CA LEU A 467 15.37 -12.38 1.22
C LEU A 467 15.58 -13.88 0.99
N PHE A 468 14.51 -14.62 0.82
CA PHE A 468 14.57 -16.02 0.44
C PHE A 468 13.85 -16.26 -0.88
N LEU A 469 14.52 -16.96 -1.79
CA LEU A 469 14.03 -17.25 -3.14
C LEU A 469 13.70 -18.74 -3.26
N GLN A 470 12.43 -19.06 -3.48
CA GLN A 470 11.99 -20.44 -3.64
C GLN A 470 11.47 -20.66 -5.06
N GLN A 471 12.13 -21.54 -5.80
CA GLN A 471 11.69 -21.93 -7.14
C GLN A 471 10.78 -23.15 -7.06
N GLN A 472 9.64 -23.08 -7.77
CA GLN A 472 8.70 -24.17 -7.99
C GLN A 472 8.36 -24.26 -9.49
N GLY A 473 8.98 -25.18 -10.20
CA GLY A 473 8.91 -25.23 -11.66
C GLY A 473 9.49 -23.95 -12.28
N ASP A 474 8.71 -23.26 -13.12
CA ASP A 474 9.09 -22.00 -13.76
C ASP A 474 8.73 -20.76 -12.92
N ARG A 475 8.12 -20.94 -11.76
CA ARG A 475 7.74 -19.84 -10.87
C ARG A 475 8.74 -19.66 -9.75
N LEU A 476 8.94 -18.39 -9.38
CA LEU A 476 9.72 -17.98 -8.22
C LEU A 476 8.81 -17.31 -7.19
N HIS A 477 9.03 -17.66 -5.91
CA HIS A 477 8.42 -17.01 -4.77
C HIS A 477 9.52 -16.31 -3.96
N LEU A 478 9.36 -15.01 -3.73
CA LEU A 478 10.28 -14.17 -2.98
C LEU A 478 9.67 -13.84 -1.62
N TYR A 479 10.35 -14.23 -0.57
CA TYR A 479 9.98 -13.96 0.82
C TYR A 479 10.90 -12.88 1.37
N CYS A 480 10.33 -11.69 1.63
CA CYS A 480 11.08 -10.58 2.20
C CYS A 480 10.83 -10.50 3.71
N PHE A 481 11.90 -10.56 4.48
CA PHE A 481 11.86 -10.54 5.94
C PHE A 481 12.39 -9.22 6.49
N GLY A 482 11.78 -8.76 7.57
CA GLY A 482 12.25 -7.65 8.39
C GLY A 482 12.89 -8.13 9.71
N PRO A 483 12.92 -7.27 10.73
CA PRO A 483 13.45 -7.61 12.04
C PRO A 483 12.77 -8.84 12.62
N GLN A 484 13.55 -9.65 13.37
CA GLN A 484 13.09 -10.89 14.00
C GLN A 484 12.57 -11.94 13.01
N GLY A 485 12.95 -11.83 11.72
CA GLY A 485 12.55 -12.79 10.69
C GLY A 485 11.04 -12.77 10.34
N GLN A 486 10.32 -11.75 10.74
CA GLN A 486 8.92 -11.57 10.35
C GLN A 486 8.82 -11.10 8.89
N LEU A 487 7.77 -11.50 8.16
CA LEU A 487 7.51 -10.91 6.85
C LEU A 487 7.33 -9.40 6.98
N LEU A 488 7.67 -8.68 5.92
CA LEU A 488 7.54 -7.22 5.92
C LEU A 488 6.10 -6.80 6.18
N SER A 489 5.92 -5.82 7.08
CA SER A 489 4.62 -5.17 7.26
C SER A 489 4.18 -4.44 6.00
N ARG A 490 2.87 -4.20 5.83
CA ARG A 490 2.30 -3.51 4.65
C ARG A 490 2.95 -2.15 4.38
N ASP A 491 3.28 -1.40 5.42
CA ASP A 491 3.95 -0.10 5.26
C ASP A 491 5.35 -0.26 4.68
N ARG A 492 6.11 -1.26 5.13
CA ARG A 492 7.42 -1.58 4.59
C ARG A 492 7.34 -2.13 3.16
N GLN A 493 6.34 -2.97 2.86
CA GLN A 493 6.07 -3.45 1.50
C GLN A 493 5.82 -2.27 0.55
N ARG A 494 4.91 -1.35 0.90
CA ARG A 494 4.61 -0.14 0.11
C ARG A 494 5.83 0.76 -0.07
N LYS A 495 6.65 0.92 0.98
CA LYS A 495 7.88 1.70 0.90
C LYS A 495 8.88 1.06 -0.07
N LEU A 496 9.04 -0.26 -0.02
CA LEU A 496 9.90 -1.03 -0.89
C LEU A 496 9.44 -0.93 -2.36
N GLU A 497 8.15 -1.18 -2.61
CA GLU A 497 7.52 -0.99 -3.93
C GLU A 497 7.75 0.42 -4.48
N SER A 498 7.55 1.44 -3.64
CA SER A 498 7.79 2.84 -4.01
C SER A 498 9.26 3.13 -4.32
N THR A 499 10.21 2.57 -3.57
CA THR A 499 11.66 2.75 -3.81
C THR A 499 12.07 2.13 -5.14
N LEU A 500 11.56 0.94 -5.44
CA LEU A 500 11.81 0.24 -6.70
C LEU A 500 11.22 0.99 -7.91
N LEU A 501 9.97 1.47 -7.77
CA LEU A 501 9.31 2.26 -8.81
C LEU A 501 10.08 3.57 -9.13
N ARG A 502 10.64 4.22 -8.11
CA ARG A 502 11.42 5.46 -8.27
C ARG A 502 12.80 5.22 -8.87
N ARG A 503 13.32 3.99 -8.83
CA ARG A 503 14.72 3.67 -9.13
C ARG A 503 15.72 4.55 -8.37
N SER A 504 15.32 5.11 -7.23
CA SER A 504 16.16 5.95 -6.37
C SER A 504 17.01 5.08 -5.45
N LEU A 505 17.85 4.21 -6.05
CA LEU A 505 18.68 3.28 -5.32
C LEU A 505 20.05 3.88 -5.01
N ARG A 506 20.50 3.68 -3.79
CA ARG A 506 21.79 4.15 -3.33
C ARG A 506 22.93 3.44 -4.07
N ARG A 507 23.90 4.21 -4.56
CA ARG A 507 25.12 3.70 -5.21
C ARG A 507 26.33 4.39 -4.57
N PRO A 508 26.81 3.91 -3.42
CA PRO A 508 27.97 4.49 -2.75
C PRO A 508 29.24 4.28 -3.58
N PRO A 509 30.30 5.09 -3.36
CA PRO A 509 31.59 4.87 -3.99
C PRO A 509 32.18 3.52 -3.59
N ALA A 510 33.09 2.97 -4.42
CA ALA A 510 33.62 1.61 -4.28
C ALA A 510 34.15 1.28 -2.87
N GLN A 511 34.73 2.29 -2.17
CA GLN A 511 35.27 2.11 -0.81
C GLN A 511 34.18 1.90 0.26
N ARG A 512 32.93 2.17 -0.08
CA ARG A 512 31.76 2.00 0.83
C ARG A 512 30.81 0.89 0.35
N MET A 513 31.19 0.12 -0.64
CA MET A 513 30.45 -1.09 -1.00
C MET A 513 30.51 -2.08 0.14
N GLY A 514 29.43 -2.86 0.29
CA GLY A 514 29.30 -3.87 1.33
C GLY A 514 30.09 -5.13 1.02
N GLY A 515 30.03 -6.09 1.92
CA GLY A 515 30.70 -7.38 1.82
C GLY A 515 29.73 -8.55 1.93
N ARG A 516 30.28 -9.76 1.89
CA ARG A 516 29.55 -11.03 2.06
C ARG A 516 30.16 -11.85 3.20
N ARG A 517 29.31 -12.53 3.95
CA ARG A 517 29.71 -13.57 4.90
C ARG A 517 28.74 -14.74 4.79
N ALA A 518 29.22 -15.96 4.98
CA ALA A 518 28.42 -17.16 4.98
C ALA A 518 28.15 -17.62 6.44
N LEU A 519 26.92 -18.11 6.67
CA LEU A 519 26.56 -18.88 7.85
C LEU A 519 26.45 -20.34 7.43
N ALA A 520 27.22 -21.19 8.08
CA ALA A 520 27.18 -22.64 7.87
C ALA A 520 26.22 -23.29 8.90
N ASN A 521 25.73 -24.49 8.55
CA ASN A 521 24.93 -25.36 9.45
C ASN A 521 23.63 -24.70 9.97
N VAL A 522 23.03 -23.80 9.18
CA VAL A 522 21.76 -23.15 9.57
C VAL A 522 20.64 -24.19 9.72
N SER A 523 20.59 -25.18 8.81
CA SER A 523 19.60 -26.26 8.84
C SER A 523 19.66 -27.10 10.11
N GLU A 524 20.87 -27.50 10.56
CA GLU A 524 21.06 -28.25 11.81
C GLU A 524 20.69 -27.41 13.03
N SER A 525 21.11 -26.14 13.05
CA SER A 525 20.78 -25.21 14.14
C SER A 525 19.27 -24.97 14.24
N TYR A 526 18.58 -24.89 13.11
CA TYR A 526 17.13 -24.75 13.03
C TYR A 526 16.40 -26.00 13.55
N LEU A 527 16.87 -27.19 13.17
CA LEU A 527 16.39 -28.47 13.70
C LEU A 527 16.54 -28.54 15.22
N ALA A 528 17.74 -28.25 15.73
CA ALA A 528 18.02 -28.23 17.16
C ALA A 528 17.10 -27.28 17.92
N ALA A 529 16.88 -26.08 17.38
CA ALA A 529 15.98 -25.08 17.96
C ALA A 529 14.52 -25.56 18.03
N ALA A 530 14.01 -26.22 16.99
CA ALA A 530 12.65 -26.75 16.97
C ALA A 530 12.45 -27.87 17.99
N VAL A 531 13.43 -28.80 18.08
CA VAL A 531 13.41 -29.87 19.05
C VAL A 531 13.49 -29.34 20.48
N GLN A 532 14.37 -28.37 20.73
CA GLN A 532 14.50 -27.72 22.06
C GLN A 532 13.20 -26.96 22.43
N ALA A 533 12.60 -26.25 21.50
CA ALA A 533 11.35 -25.51 21.73
C ALA A 533 10.17 -26.45 22.08
N ALA A 534 10.15 -27.66 21.54
CA ALA A 534 9.13 -28.66 21.85
C ALA A 534 9.20 -29.14 23.31
N GLY A 535 10.33 -28.99 23.98
CA GLY A 535 10.49 -29.36 25.38
C GLY A 535 11.03 -30.81 25.63
N PRO A 536 11.04 -31.26 26.88
CA PRO A 536 11.60 -32.56 27.27
C PRO A 536 10.87 -33.73 26.64
N ALA A 537 11.53 -34.88 26.54
CA ALA A 537 10.96 -36.10 26.01
C ALA A 537 9.79 -36.62 26.86
N GLY A 538 8.72 -37.06 26.23
CA GLY A 538 7.64 -37.79 26.88
C GLY A 538 7.98 -39.26 27.02
N SER A 539 7.13 -40.00 27.76
CA SER A 539 7.34 -41.45 28.10
C SER A 539 6.78 -42.43 27.04
N HIS A 540 5.93 -41.96 26.16
CA HIS A 540 5.28 -42.81 25.18
C HIS A 540 5.93 -42.73 23.80
N PRO A 541 6.24 -43.90 23.16
CA PRO A 541 6.78 -43.89 21.81
C PRO A 541 5.71 -43.44 20.79
N VAL A 542 6.13 -42.60 19.85
CA VAL A 542 5.25 -42.12 18.75
C VAL A 542 5.87 -42.49 17.41
N ALA A 543 5.08 -43.09 16.54
CA ALA A 543 5.43 -43.23 15.14
C ALA A 543 4.80 -42.08 14.32
N ALA A 544 5.49 -41.61 13.29
CA ALA A 544 5.05 -40.55 12.40
C ALA A 544 5.35 -40.91 10.95
N ALA A 545 4.51 -40.43 10.03
CA ALA A 545 4.78 -40.56 8.60
C ALA A 545 5.05 -39.13 8.02
N VAL A 546 6.05 -39.01 7.15
CA VAL A 546 6.40 -37.77 6.46
C VAL A 546 6.61 -38.08 4.98
N PRO A 547 5.83 -37.49 4.05
CA PRO A 547 5.97 -37.72 2.61
C PRO A 547 7.38 -37.29 2.11
N GLU A 548 7.84 -37.92 1.02
CA GLU A 548 9.19 -37.67 0.49
C GLU A 548 9.37 -36.24 -0.04
N GLU A 549 8.33 -35.68 -0.63
CA GLU A 549 8.41 -34.39 -1.32
C GLU A 549 8.51 -33.22 -0.31
N GLY A 550 9.71 -32.63 -0.18
CA GLY A 550 9.96 -31.46 0.70
C GLY A 550 9.92 -31.75 2.20
N GLY A 551 9.88 -33.00 2.62
CA GLY A 551 9.72 -33.42 4.02
C GLY A 551 11.02 -33.76 4.77
N GLU A 552 12.20 -33.57 4.21
CA GLU A 552 13.47 -34.02 4.84
C GLU A 552 13.74 -33.40 6.20
N LEU A 553 13.66 -32.06 6.31
CA LEU A 553 13.83 -31.38 7.59
C LEU A 553 12.78 -31.79 8.61
N LEU A 554 11.54 -31.95 8.18
CA LEU A 554 10.46 -32.38 9.07
C LEU A 554 10.70 -33.80 9.60
N ALA A 555 11.11 -34.74 8.72
CA ALA A 555 11.45 -36.10 9.11
C ALA A 555 12.62 -36.12 10.10
N SER A 556 13.72 -35.42 9.79
CA SER A 556 14.87 -35.33 10.67
C SER A 556 14.52 -34.73 12.04
N GLY A 557 13.70 -33.68 12.10
CA GLY A 557 13.25 -33.11 13.36
C GLY A 557 12.45 -34.07 14.22
N LEU A 558 11.56 -34.87 13.60
CA LEU A 558 10.79 -35.90 14.30
C LEU A 558 11.65 -37.08 14.72
N GLU A 559 12.65 -37.49 13.91
CA GLU A 559 13.64 -38.50 14.30
C GLU A 559 14.48 -38.03 15.51
N TRP A 560 14.89 -36.76 15.56
CA TRP A 560 15.60 -36.20 16.73
C TRP A 560 14.73 -36.13 17.98
N LEU A 561 13.40 -36.12 17.84
CA LEU A 561 12.47 -36.29 18.95
C LEU A 561 12.31 -37.75 19.40
N GLY A 562 12.98 -38.72 18.74
CA GLY A 562 12.88 -40.14 19.02
C GLY A 562 11.66 -40.82 18.36
N CYS A 563 11.08 -40.24 17.34
CA CYS A 563 9.98 -40.88 16.59
C CYS A 563 10.51 -41.93 15.61
N GLN A 564 9.72 -42.95 15.38
CA GLN A 564 9.90 -43.85 14.23
C GLN A 564 9.22 -43.18 13.01
N VAL A 565 10.05 -42.65 12.10
CA VAL A 565 9.56 -41.91 10.92
C VAL A 565 9.50 -42.85 9.71
N SER A 566 8.33 -42.90 9.03
CA SER A 566 8.14 -43.62 7.75
C SER A 566 7.91 -42.63 6.61
N ARG A 567 8.27 -43.01 5.38
CA ARG A 567 7.99 -42.21 4.16
C ARG A 567 6.62 -42.52 3.54
N SER A 568 5.96 -43.58 3.98
CA SER A 568 4.64 -44.00 3.53
C SER A 568 3.64 -43.96 4.67
N GLN A 569 2.39 -43.67 4.33
CA GLN A 569 1.28 -43.69 5.29
C GLN A 569 1.06 -45.10 5.82
N GLN A 570 0.93 -45.23 7.13
CA GLN A 570 0.66 -46.47 7.84
C GLN A 570 -0.63 -46.34 8.64
N LYS A 571 -1.31 -47.48 8.90
CA LYS A 571 -2.58 -47.48 9.63
C LYS A 571 -2.41 -46.92 11.06
N GLY A 572 -3.22 -45.91 11.39
CA GLY A 572 -3.22 -45.28 12.71
C GLY A 572 -2.03 -44.34 12.99
N VAL A 573 -1.08 -44.26 12.08
CA VAL A 573 0.09 -43.35 12.22
C VAL A 573 -0.24 -41.95 11.70
N PRO A 574 0.01 -40.88 12.47
CA PRO A 574 -0.20 -39.53 12.00
C PRO A 574 0.81 -39.16 10.91
N VAL A 575 0.30 -38.50 9.87
CA VAL A 575 1.08 -37.97 8.75
C VAL A 575 1.27 -36.50 8.96
N PHE A 576 2.50 -36.02 8.84
CA PHE A 576 2.88 -34.61 8.92
C PHE A 576 3.50 -34.17 7.59
N ALA A 577 3.01 -33.08 7.02
CA ALA A 577 3.57 -32.52 5.80
C ALA A 577 3.73 -31.00 5.89
N ALA A 578 4.90 -30.51 5.53
CA ALA A 578 5.16 -29.08 5.44
C ALA A 578 4.61 -28.52 4.13
N ARG A 579 3.92 -27.37 4.20
CA ARG A 579 3.37 -26.63 3.06
C ARG A 579 3.86 -25.19 3.07
N GLN A 580 3.65 -24.48 1.96
CA GLN A 580 4.00 -23.05 1.82
C GLN A 580 5.43 -22.73 2.30
N GLY A 581 6.42 -23.50 1.85
CA GLY A 581 7.82 -23.27 2.22
C GLY A 581 8.12 -23.55 3.71
N GLY A 582 7.39 -24.45 4.34
CA GLY A 582 7.57 -24.80 5.77
C GLY A 582 6.80 -23.91 6.74
N ARG A 583 5.96 -23.01 6.26
CA ARG A 583 5.18 -22.08 7.08
C ARG A 583 3.85 -22.67 7.57
N GLU A 584 3.31 -23.65 6.87
CA GLU A 584 2.07 -24.34 7.25
C GLU A 584 2.31 -25.85 7.44
N LEU A 585 1.69 -26.39 8.44
CA LEU A 585 1.67 -27.82 8.73
C LEU A 585 0.34 -28.43 8.30
N ALA A 586 0.39 -29.53 7.54
CA ALA A 586 -0.74 -30.38 7.31
C ALA A 586 -0.62 -31.66 8.15
N VAL A 587 -1.70 -32.07 8.81
CA VAL A 587 -1.74 -33.24 9.69
C VAL A 587 -2.99 -34.08 9.37
N TRP A 588 -2.84 -35.39 9.25
CA TRP A 588 -3.95 -36.32 9.07
C TRP A 588 -3.59 -37.73 9.52
N THR A 589 -4.59 -38.64 9.57
CA THR A 589 -4.40 -40.07 9.71
C THR A 589 -5.35 -40.78 8.74
N GLU A 590 -5.29 -42.13 8.68
CA GLU A 590 -6.31 -42.88 7.92
C GLU A 590 -7.74 -42.65 8.45
N GLN A 591 -7.88 -42.42 9.76
CA GLN A 591 -9.15 -42.22 10.45
C GLN A 591 -9.58 -40.74 10.58
N VAL A 592 -8.65 -39.83 10.46
CA VAL A 592 -8.86 -38.37 10.54
C VAL A 592 -8.52 -37.77 9.19
N ALA A 593 -9.51 -37.17 8.52
CA ALA A 593 -9.29 -36.41 7.30
C ALA A 593 -8.24 -35.35 7.52
N PRO A 594 -7.56 -34.84 6.47
CA PRO A 594 -6.63 -33.72 6.61
C PRO A 594 -7.25 -32.57 7.39
N LEU A 595 -6.62 -32.22 8.52
CA LEU A 595 -7.06 -31.11 9.36
C LEU A 595 -7.01 -29.82 8.56
N SER A 596 -8.02 -28.98 8.75
CA SER A 596 -7.99 -27.60 8.24
C SER A 596 -6.88 -26.79 8.91
N ARG A 597 -6.50 -25.68 8.30
CA ARG A 597 -5.53 -24.73 8.87
C ARG A 597 -5.91 -24.29 10.29
N GLU A 598 -7.20 -24.09 10.51
CA GLU A 598 -7.76 -23.69 11.79
C GLU A 598 -7.68 -24.82 12.83
N GLU A 599 -7.96 -26.04 12.45
CA GLU A 599 -7.85 -27.19 13.35
C GLU A 599 -6.39 -27.45 13.75
N VAL A 600 -5.44 -27.27 12.81
CA VAL A 600 -4.00 -27.34 13.14
C VAL A 600 -3.61 -26.19 14.08
N LEU A 601 -4.11 -24.99 13.88
CA LEU A 601 -3.90 -23.87 14.78
C LEU A 601 -4.44 -24.17 16.19
N LEU A 602 -5.67 -24.67 16.30
CA LEU A 602 -6.27 -25.08 17.57
C LEU A 602 -5.46 -26.16 18.26
N LEU A 603 -5.02 -27.18 17.53
CA LEU A 603 -4.18 -28.27 18.07
C LEU A 603 -2.82 -27.72 18.57
N THR A 604 -2.22 -26.79 17.83
CA THR A 604 -0.98 -26.13 18.23
C THR A 604 -1.17 -25.26 19.47
N CYS A 605 -2.29 -24.52 19.56
CA CYS A 605 -2.64 -23.75 20.77
C CYS A 605 -2.83 -24.66 22.00
N LEU A 606 -3.53 -25.78 21.82
CA LEU A 606 -3.70 -26.77 22.89
C LEU A 606 -2.34 -27.29 23.36
N ALA A 607 -1.46 -27.67 22.44
CA ALA A 607 -0.13 -28.16 22.75
C ALA A 607 0.76 -27.09 23.47
N LEU A 608 0.64 -25.81 23.10
CA LEU A 608 1.32 -24.72 23.79
C LEU A 608 0.82 -24.57 25.24
N LEU A 609 -0.48 -24.59 25.45
CA LEU A 609 -1.09 -24.46 26.78
C LEU A 609 -0.69 -25.61 27.70
N GLU A 610 -0.70 -26.84 27.19
CA GLU A 610 -0.23 -28.03 27.93
C GLU A 610 1.28 -28.00 28.20
N ALA A 611 2.06 -27.42 27.30
CA ALA A 611 3.48 -27.16 27.52
C ALA A 611 3.79 -26.01 28.52
N GLY A 612 2.73 -25.41 29.12
CA GLY A 612 2.82 -24.39 30.16
C GLY A 612 2.83 -22.94 29.66
N GLU A 613 2.68 -22.70 28.35
CA GLU A 613 2.50 -21.34 27.84
C GLU A 613 1.14 -20.80 28.28
N ARG A 614 1.11 -19.59 28.84
CA ARG A 614 -0.14 -18.95 29.30
C ARG A 614 -0.53 -17.73 28.48
N VAL A 615 0.37 -17.21 27.67
CA VAL A 615 0.10 -16.05 26.79
C VAL A 615 0.40 -16.46 25.36
N ILE A 616 -0.61 -16.57 24.51
CA ILE A 616 -0.47 -17.04 23.12
C ILE A 616 -0.68 -15.91 22.14
N ALA A 617 0.26 -15.76 21.18
CA ALA A 617 0.20 -14.76 20.13
C ALA A 617 -0.61 -15.27 18.94
N LEU A 618 -1.87 -14.88 18.82
CA LEU A 618 -2.71 -15.24 17.68
C LEU A 618 -2.56 -14.28 16.51
N PRO A 619 -2.65 -14.76 15.25
CA PRO A 619 -2.76 -13.90 14.08
C PRO A 619 -4.08 -13.09 14.12
N PRO A 620 -4.15 -11.94 13.41
CA PRO A 620 -5.36 -11.11 13.38
C PRO A 620 -6.61 -11.88 12.90
N GLU A 621 -6.44 -12.73 11.91
CA GLU A 621 -7.51 -13.54 11.30
C GLU A 621 -7.79 -14.86 12.01
N ALA A 622 -7.17 -15.14 13.17
CA ALA A 622 -7.40 -16.36 13.92
C ALA A 622 -8.89 -16.52 14.26
N PRO A 623 -9.43 -17.76 14.18
CA PRO A 623 -10.82 -18.00 14.50
C PRO A 623 -11.13 -17.70 15.98
N ALA A 624 -12.36 -17.27 16.28
CA ALA A 624 -12.79 -17.03 17.65
C ALA A 624 -12.74 -18.31 18.50
N ALA A 625 -12.85 -19.47 17.88
CA ALA A 625 -12.64 -20.77 18.55
C ALA A 625 -11.26 -20.88 19.20
N ALA A 626 -10.21 -20.31 18.60
CA ALA A 626 -8.88 -20.30 19.21
C ALA A 626 -8.82 -19.41 20.45
N GLU A 627 -9.47 -18.25 20.42
CA GLU A 627 -9.57 -17.37 21.60
C GLU A 627 -10.35 -18.06 22.72
N ARG A 628 -11.50 -18.71 22.39
CA ARG A 628 -12.31 -19.47 23.37
C ARG A 628 -11.51 -20.62 23.98
N LEU A 629 -10.77 -21.40 23.17
CA LEU A 629 -9.93 -22.49 23.66
C LEU A 629 -8.88 -21.99 24.64
N ILE A 630 -8.17 -20.92 24.29
CA ILE A 630 -7.12 -20.34 25.13
C ILE A 630 -7.70 -19.87 26.48
N HIS A 631 -8.84 -19.15 26.45
CA HIS A 631 -9.48 -18.67 27.67
C HIS A 631 -10.08 -19.80 28.54
N SER A 632 -10.59 -20.85 27.92
CA SER A 632 -11.14 -22.02 28.66
C SER A 632 -10.07 -22.78 29.45
N LEU A 633 -8.80 -22.61 29.11
CA LEU A 633 -7.63 -23.22 29.76
C LEU A 633 -6.78 -22.19 30.52
N ASP A 634 -7.42 -21.10 30.99
CA ASP A 634 -6.80 -20.01 31.75
C ASP A 634 -5.61 -19.31 31.03
N GLY A 635 -5.61 -19.34 29.71
CA GLY A 635 -4.64 -18.62 28.88
C GLY A 635 -5.11 -17.21 28.51
N GLN A 636 -4.17 -16.41 28.07
CA GLN A 636 -4.37 -15.05 27.55
C GLN A 636 -3.96 -14.94 26.10
N VAL A 637 -4.70 -14.16 25.32
CA VAL A 637 -4.37 -13.87 23.93
C VAL A 637 -3.65 -12.54 23.83
N LYS A 638 -2.54 -12.53 23.08
CA LYS A 638 -1.87 -11.29 22.65
C LYS A 638 -1.80 -11.21 21.12
N ARG A 639 -1.51 -10.04 20.59
CA ARG A 639 -1.11 -9.82 19.19
C ARG A 639 0.38 -9.48 19.18
N GLY A 640 1.12 -10.04 18.22
CA GLY A 640 2.55 -9.77 18.13
C GLY A 640 3.32 -10.86 17.38
N PRO A 641 4.63 -10.69 17.26
CA PRO A 641 5.47 -11.62 16.52
C PRO A 641 5.53 -13.00 17.20
N TRP A 642 5.70 -14.03 16.38
CA TRP A 642 5.91 -15.39 16.82
C TRP A 642 7.40 -15.65 17.00
N VAL A 643 7.85 -15.59 18.22
CA VAL A 643 9.24 -15.80 18.60
C VAL A 643 9.37 -16.96 19.58
N GLY A 644 10.54 -17.60 19.61
CA GLY A 644 10.81 -18.74 20.48
C GLY A 644 9.84 -19.89 20.23
N ARG A 645 9.26 -20.43 21.31
CA ARG A 645 8.31 -21.56 21.24
C ARG A 645 7.06 -21.23 20.42
N GLN A 646 6.58 -19.99 20.47
CA GLN A 646 5.36 -19.58 19.74
C GLN A 646 5.54 -19.52 18.22
N ARG A 647 6.75 -19.71 17.72
CA ARG A 647 7.03 -19.89 16.31
C ARG A 647 6.21 -21.05 15.69
N CYS A 648 5.85 -22.05 16.46
CA CYS A 648 4.99 -23.14 16.02
C CYS A 648 3.63 -22.70 15.43
N LEU A 649 3.17 -21.48 15.69
CA LEU A 649 1.95 -20.95 15.12
C LEU A 649 2.07 -20.55 13.64
N GLY A 650 3.29 -20.49 13.08
CA GLY A 650 3.55 -20.16 11.68
C GLY A 650 4.76 -20.89 11.09
N ASP A 651 5.16 -22.02 11.69
CA ASP A 651 6.31 -22.84 11.29
C ASP A 651 5.99 -24.31 11.46
N ALA A 652 5.96 -25.04 10.35
CA ALA A 652 5.53 -26.44 10.31
C ALA A 652 6.43 -27.37 11.14
N LEU A 653 7.74 -27.15 11.15
CA LEU A 653 8.67 -27.97 11.92
C LEU A 653 8.45 -27.79 13.43
N PHE A 654 8.39 -26.55 13.90
CA PHE A 654 8.11 -26.23 15.30
C PHE A 654 6.74 -26.77 15.74
N ALA A 655 5.71 -26.63 14.88
CA ALA A 655 4.38 -27.15 15.16
C ALA A 655 4.37 -28.69 15.27
N ALA A 656 4.97 -29.38 14.30
CA ALA A 656 5.02 -30.83 14.30
C ALA A 656 5.79 -31.37 15.51
N CYS A 657 6.95 -30.77 15.84
CA CYS A 657 7.73 -31.14 17.01
C CYS A 657 6.92 -30.98 18.31
N LEU A 658 6.19 -29.87 18.44
CA LEU A 658 5.37 -29.60 19.63
C LEU A 658 4.18 -30.57 19.75
N ILE A 659 3.47 -30.81 18.65
CA ILE A 659 2.33 -31.77 18.62
C ILE A 659 2.81 -33.19 18.95
N VAL A 660 3.94 -33.61 18.37
CA VAL A 660 4.51 -34.93 18.67
C VAL A 660 4.91 -35.04 20.14
N ARG A 661 5.49 -33.99 20.73
CA ARG A 661 5.77 -33.95 22.16
C ARG A 661 4.54 -34.14 23.03
N GLN A 662 3.44 -33.48 22.65
CA GLN A 662 2.15 -33.67 23.33
C GLN A 662 1.67 -35.12 23.24
N LEU A 663 1.76 -35.73 22.06
CA LEU A 663 1.42 -37.16 21.88
C LEU A 663 2.31 -38.04 22.76
N GLN A 664 3.61 -37.76 22.86
CA GLN A 664 4.55 -38.49 23.74
C GLN A 664 4.27 -38.33 25.24
N HIS A 665 3.78 -37.17 25.67
CA HIS A 665 3.43 -36.90 27.06
C HIS A 665 2.06 -37.49 27.43
N SER A 666 1.04 -37.28 26.59
CA SER A 666 -0.32 -37.72 26.88
C SER A 666 -0.52 -39.27 26.69
N GLY A 667 0.24 -39.86 25.78
CA GLY A 667 0.02 -41.24 25.34
C GLY A 667 -1.27 -41.43 24.54
N GLN A 668 -1.99 -40.37 24.26
CA GLN A 668 -3.24 -40.38 23.51
C GLN A 668 -2.96 -40.40 22.01
N PRO A 669 -3.79 -41.08 21.18
CA PRO A 669 -3.69 -40.97 19.74
C PRO A 669 -4.16 -39.59 19.25
N LEU A 670 -3.69 -39.17 18.07
CA LEU A 670 -4.08 -37.90 17.44
C LEU A 670 -5.61 -37.72 17.35
N THR A 671 -6.31 -38.81 17.09
CA THR A 671 -7.82 -38.87 17.01
C THR A 671 -8.49 -38.34 18.28
N GLU A 672 -7.92 -38.65 19.44
CA GLU A 672 -8.43 -38.19 20.74
C GLU A 672 -8.12 -36.72 21.01
N LEU A 673 -6.93 -36.27 20.66
CA LEU A 673 -6.59 -34.84 20.78
C LEU A 673 -7.47 -33.96 19.88
N VAL A 674 -7.73 -34.42 18.64
CA VAL A 674 -8.62 -33.70 17.71
C VAL A 674 -10.05 -33.63 18.22
N ARG A 675 -10.55 -34.65 18.88
CA ARG A 675 -11.93 -34.64 19.47
C ARG A 675 -12.10 -33.63 20.60
N GLN A 676 -11.02 -33.24 21.26
CA GLN A 676 -11.04 -32.24 22.33
C GLN A 676 -11.11 -30.81 21.78
N LEU A 677 -10.85 -30.62 20.49
CA LEU A 677 -10.87 -29.30 19.90
C LEU A 677 -12.31 -28.78 19.76
N PRO A 678 -12.55 -27.49 19.97
CA PRO A 678 -13.85 -26.90 19.70
C PRO A 678 -14.16 -26.99 18.21
N GLY A 679 -15.41 -27.22 17.87
CA GLY A 679 -15.88 -27.24 16.48
C GLY A 679 -15.56 -25.89 15.83
N CYS A 680 -14.81 -25.95 14.73
CA CYS A 680 -14.39 -24.77 13.97
C CYS A 680 -14.34 -25.11 12.49
N ARG A 681 -15.30 -24.59 11.73
CA ARG A 681 -15.31 -24.64 10.28
C ARG A 681 -15.25 -23.23 9.73
N VAL A 682 -14.35 -22.97 8.80
CA VAL A 682 -14.19 -21.65 8.22
C VAL A 682 -14.44 -21.67 6.73
N GLN A 683 -15.40 -20.86 6.30
CA GLN A 683 -15.67 -20.60 4.90
C GLN A 683 -14.99 -19.28 4.50
N ARG A 684 -14.11 -19.32 3.48
CA ARG A 684 -13.45 -18.15 2.93
C ARG A 684 -14.04 -17.77 1.58
N ARG A 685 -14.11 -16.46 1.34
CA ARG A 685 -14.57 -15.90 0.06
C ARG A 685 -13.90 -14.56 -0.20
N VAL A 686 -13.59 -14.31 -1.48
CA VAL A 686 -13.17 -12.99 -1.97
C VAL A 686 -14.32 -12.41 -2.78
N ILE A 687 -14.70 -11.17 -2.47
CA ILE A 687 -15.80 -10.47 -3.14
C ILE A 687 -15.19 -9.31 -3.90
N PRO A 688 -15.24 -9.32 -5.26
CA PRO A 688 -14.84 -8.17 -6.04
C PRO A 688 -15.79 -6.99 -5.80
N LEU A 689 -15.28 -5.77 -5.76
CA LEU A 689 -16.02 -4.53 -5.54
C LEU A 689 -15.89 -3.61 -6.75
N HIS A 690 -16.90 -2.77 -6.96
CA HIS A 690 -16.97 -1.77 -8.03
C HIS A 690 -16.88 -0.33 -7.47
N GLY A 691 -17.34 -0.12 -6.24
CA GLY A 691 -17.50 1.17 -5.58
C GLY A 691 -16.42 1.57 -4.57
N GLY A 692 -15.30 0.84 -4.54
CA GLY A 692 -14.21 1.11 -3.59
C GLY A 692 -14.34 0.38 -2.25
N ARG A 693 -13.28 -0.38 -1.89
CA ARG A 693 -13.25 -1.21 -0.67
C ARG A 693 -13.40 -0.42 0.63
N SER A 694 -12.93 0.83 0.65
CA SER A 694 -13.00 1.68 1.82
C SER A 694 -14.42 2.15 2.14
N ALA A 695 -15.19 2.49 1.11
CA ALA A 695 -16.59 2.90 1.26
C ALA A 695 -17.43 1.75 1.81
N VAL A 696 -17.26 0.53 1.25
CA VAL A 696 -17.98 -0.67 1.69
C VAL A 696 -17.60 -1.03 3.14
N MET A 697 -16.31 -1.01 3.49
CA MET A 697 -15.87 -1.25 4.88
C MET A 697 -16.42 -0.21 5.85
N GLY A 698 -16.45 1.06 5.47
CA GLY A 698 -17.03 2.14 6.26
C GLY A 698 -18.53 1.94 6.50
N ALA A 699 -19.27 1.52 5.48
CA ALA A 699 -20.69 1.20 5.58
C ALA A 699 -20.95 -0.02 6.48
N LEU A 700 -20.17 -1.09 6.31
CA LEU A 700 -20.24 -2.28 7.16
C LEU A 700 -19.93 -1.93 8.63
N SER A 701 -18.93 -1.07 8.88
CA SER A 701 -18.60 -0.63 10.23
C SER A 701 -19.74 0.17 10.91
N LYS A 702 -20.53 0.92 10.13
CA LYS A 702 -21.74 1.61 10.63
C LYS A 702 -22.89 0.63 10.85
N ARG A 703 -23.02 -0.35 9.97
CA ARG A 703 -24.05 -1.40 10.04
C ARG A 703 -23.86 -2.33 11.23
N PHE A 704 -22.60 -2.60 11.60
CA PHE A 704 -22.21 -3.45 12.72
C PHE A 704 -21.37 -2.65 13.75
N PRO A 705 -21.99 -1.80 14.56
CA PRO A 705 -21.27 -0.92 15.48
C PRO A 705 -20.51 -1.68 16.58
N ASP A 706 -20.97 -2.87 16.94
CA ASP A 706 -20.36 -3.75 17.95
C ASP A 706 -19.22 -4.62 17.37
N ALA A 707 -18.93 -4.52 16.09
CA ALA A 707 -17.84 -5.27 15.46
C ALA A 707 -16.48 -4.93 16.10
N ARG A 708 -15.71 -5.95 16.42
CA ARG A 708 -14.34 -5.79 16.93
C ARG A 708 -13.44 -5.33 15.79
N ARG A 709 -12.97 -4.09 15.83
CA ARG A 709 -12.03 -3.53 14.87
C ARG A 709 -10.63 -4.03 15.15
N MET A 710 -9.92 -4.44 14.10
CA MET A 710 -8.57 -4.98 14.14
C MET A 710 -7.68 -4.24 13.12
N GLU A 711 -6.37 -4.36 13.24
CA GLU A 711 -5.40 -3.63 12.40
C GLU A 711 -5.67 -3.77 10.88
N HIS A 712 -6.08 -4.95 10.43
CA HIS A 712 -6.27 -5.26 9.01
C HIS A 712 -7.72 -5.58 8.62
N GLY A 713 -8.70 -5.34 9.49
CA GLY A 713 -10.10 -5.63 9.21
C GLY A 713 -10.99 -5.50 10.42
N MET A 714 -12.15 -6.12 10.35
CA MET A 714 -13.07 -6.19 11.49
C MET A 714 -13.66 -7.60 11.65
N ARG A 715 -13.95 -7.98 12.89
CA ARG A 715 -14.70 -9.20 13.20
C ARG A 715 -16.10 -8.82 13.65
N VAL A 716 -17.08 -9.42 12.98
CA VAL A 716 -18.49 -9.29 13.30
C VAL A 716 -18.93 -10.57 13.96
N ASP A 717 -19.31 -10.50 15.25
CA ASP A 717 -19.90 -11.65 15.94
C ASP A 717 -21.41 -11.71 15.61
N LEU A 718 -21.86 -12.89 15.14
CA LEU A 718 -23.22 -13.14 14.68
C LEU A 718 -23.79 -14.36 15.42
N GLU A 719 -25.10 -14.57 15.35
CA GLU A 719 -25.71 -15.78 15.88
C GLU A 719 -25.18 -17.01 15.15
N GLY A 720 -24.61 -17.95 15.90
CA GLY A 720 -23.99 -19.17 15.37
C GLY A 720 -22.51 -19.07 15.01
N GLY A 721 -21.88 -17.89 15.01
CA GLY A 721 -20.47 -17.77 14.71
C GLY A 721 -19.93 -16.35 14.56
N SER A 722 -18.86 -16.19 13.80
CA SER A 722 -18.29 -14.86 13.54
C SER A 722 -17.81 -14.74 12.09
N VAL A 723 -17.75 -13.51 11.58
CA VAL A 723 -17.18 -13.24 10.26
C VAL A 723 -16.07 -12.20 10.39
N TRP A 724 -14.89 -12.57 9.92
CA TRP A 724 -13.80 -11.63 9.72
C TRP A 724 -13.89 -11.05 8.32
N VAL A 725 -13.83 -9.72 8.23
CA VAL A 725 -13.94 -8.97 6.99
C VAL A 725 -12.70 -8.07 6.87
N ALA A 726 -12.01 -8.17 5.75
CA ALA A 726 -10.84 -7.33 5.48
C ALA A 726 -10.75 -6.94 4.01
N PRO A 727 -10.18 -5.76 3.69
CA PRO A 727 -9.87 -5.42 2.31
C PRO A 727 -8.78 -6.35 1.76
N ALA A 728 -8.91 -6.76 0.50
CA ALA A 728 -7.85 -7.45 -0.21
C ALA A 728 -6.70 -6.48 -0.52
N GLY A 729 -5.44 -6.94 -0.43
CA GLY A 729 -4.27 -6.07 -0.51
C GLY A 729 -4.13 -5.34 -1.84
N ASN A 730 -4.29 -6.06 -2.95
CA ASN A 730 -3.96 -5.59 -4.30
C ASN A 730 -5.14 -5.59 -5.28
N GLN A 731 -6.34 -5.85 -4.81
CA GLN A 731 -7.54 -5.92 -5.63
C GLN A 731 -8.64 -5.06 -5.00
N GLU A 732 -9.48 -4.45 -5.82
CA GLU A 732 -10.73 -3.87 -5.35
C GLU A 732 -11.68 -5.01 -4.97
N ALA A 733 -11.44 -5.59 -3.80
CA ALA A 733 -12.18 -6.73 -3.27
C ALA A 733 -12.13 -6.75 -1.73
N LEU A 734 -13.08 -7.45 -1.13
CA LEU A 734 -13.07 -7.83 0.29
C LEU A 734 -12.79 -9.32 0.44
N ARG A 735 -12.01 -9.68 1.46
CA ARG A 735 -11.81 -11.04 1.94
C ARG A 735 -12.74 -11.28 3.12
N LEU A 736 -13.49 -12.35 3.04
CA LEU A 736 -14.35 -12.85 4.12
C LEU A 736 -13.79 -14.16 4.65
N ALA A 737 -13.82 -14.34 5.97
CA ALA A 737 -13.60 -15.62 6.64
C ALA A 737 -14.67 -15.78 7.70
N ALA A 738 -15.70 -16.57 7.38
CA ALA A 738 -16.82 -16.87 8.25
C ALA A 738 -16.55 -18.15 9.04
N GLU A 739 -16.64 -18.09 10.35
CA GLU A 739 -16.46 -19.21 11.28
C GLU A 739 -17.81 -19.67 11.82
N GLY A 740 -18.01 -20.98 11.85
CA GLY A 740 -19.15 -21.62 12.50
C GLY A 740 -18.76 -22.98 13.08
N PRO A 741 -19.57 -23.57 13.98
CA PRO A 741 -19.34 -24.91 14.49
C PRO A 741 -19.44 -25.97 13.40
N GLU A 742 -20.26 -25.74 12.37
CA GLU A 742 -20.51 -26.60 11.23
C GLU A 742 -20.28 -25.87 9.90
N ALA A 743 -19.97 -26.60 8.83
CA ALA A 743 -19.65 -26.00 7.54
C ALA A 743 -20.86 -25.28 6.90
N GLU A 744 -22.09 -25.73 7.18
CA GLU A 744 -23.30 -25.09 6.69
C GLU A 744 -23.49 -23.71 7.30
N ILE A 745 -23.35 -23.60 8.62
CA ILE A 745 -23.42 -22.33 9.36
C ILE A 745 -22.33 -21.36 8.87
N ALA A 746 -21.09 -21.83 8.73
CA ALA A 746 -20.00 -20.99 8.22
C ALA A 746 -20.29 -20.47 6.81
N ARG A 747 -20.93 -21.29 5.95
CA ARG A 747 -21.34 -20.87 4.59
C ARG A 747 -22.45 -19.83 4.64
N GLU A 748 -23.49 -20.05 5.44
CA GLU A 748 -24.61 -19.11 5.60
C GLU A 748 -24.14 -17.74 6.09
N LEU A 749 -23.25 -17.70 7.10
CA LEU A 749 -22.65 -16.47 7.61
C LEU A 749 -21.80 -15.76 6.55
N CYS A 750 -21.04 -16.52 5.76
CA CYS A 750 -20.25 -15.97 4.66
C CYS A 750 -21.15 -15.38 3.57
N ASP A 751 -22.22 -16.06 3.20
CA ASP A 751 -23.20 -15.60 2.20
C ASP A 751 -23.99 -14.38 2.71
N PHE A 752 -24.33 -14.34 3.99
CA PHE A 752 -24.95 -13.18 4.62
C PHE A 752 -24.05 -11.95 4.51
N MET A 753 -22.79 -12.05 4.96
CA MET A 753 -21.85 -10.93 4.91
C MET A 753 -21.53 -10.50 3.47
N ALA A 754 -21.48 -11.45 2.53
CA ALA A 754 -21.30 -11.17 1.12
C ALA A 754 -22.44 -10.33 0.54
N ARG A 755 -23.69 -10.65 0.91
CA ARG A 755 -24.87 -9.85 0.51
C ARG A 755 -24.84 -8.45 1.12
N GLU A 756 -24.54 -8.34 2.42
CA GLU A 756 -24.40 -7.03 3.10
C GLU A 756 -23.33 -6.18 2.40
N ALA A 757 -22.15 -6.71 2.11
CA ALA A 757 -21.11 -5.99 1.41
C ALA A 757 -21.54 -5.55 -0.01
N SER A 758 -22.23 -6.41 -0.75
CA SER A 758 -22.67 -6.11 -2.12
C SER A 758 -23.79 -5.06 -2.19
N GLN A 759 -24.57 -4.87 -1.12
CA GLN A 759 -25.55 -3.78 -1.06
C GLN A 759 -24.89 -2.41 -1.07
N TRP A 760 -23.76 -2.26 -0.41
CA TRP A 760 -23.02 -1.02 -0.31
C TRP A 760 -22.05 -0.77 -1.47
N ASP A 761 -21.75 -1.81 -2.26
CA ASP A 761 -20.92 -1.69 -3.47
C ASP A 761 -21.66 -1.04 -4.65
N ARG A 762 -22.99 -0.95 -4.58
CA ARG A 762 -23.84 -0.40 -5.62
C ARG A 762 -24.23 1.07 -5.40
N LEU A 763 -23.90 1.61 -4.24
CA LEU A 763 -24.12 3.00 -3.84
C LEU A 763 -22.85 3.85 -4.05
#